data_19287f4c04a9c0c20c140fcebf740b15
#
_entry.id   19287f4c04a9c0c20c140fcebf740b15
#
_cell.length_a   1.000
_cell.length_b   1.000
_cell.length_c   1.000
_cell.angle_alpha   90.00
_cell.angle_beta   90.00
_cell.angle_gamma   90.00
#
_symmetry.space_group_name_H-M   'P 1'
#
loop_
_entity.id
_entity.type
_entity.pdbx_description
1 polymer ?
#
loop_
_entity_poly.entity_id
_entity_poly.type
_entity_poly.pdbx_seq_one_letter_code
_entity_poly.pdbx_strand_id
1 'polypeptide(L)'
;MKTKFTKAIIILLVAVSGMMNNSFAAQDSKGTDFWLMFDGNAGSNTTSLFITSDVNTSGVVDIPGLGFSQAFSVVANTVTTVVLPNNCSFHTSDVIDNKGIHVTSLQEVTVYGFNRASATTDAYLALPTDILGTDYYVLTYKNSGIVAGSQFGIVGTVNGTTVTITPSSTTHGHTAGIAYNITLNQGETYELRADDNNFIDMTGSHITSTQPVGVMGSHFCANIPGGVTYCDHICEMIPPSSAWGKNFVTVPLATRLNGDTWRIMASQANTTVTINAIVQPVLVSPGDFIEINLTTQSIITSDKAVLVAQYSNGSSWDGVTSDPFMMLIPPYEQFLANYTVSTADINLPINFINIAVPNAVVGSLTLDGVPVPVVNYTPIGLSGFSGAKLSVGLGSHTLAATLPFGLFDYGFGDYDSYGYPGGQALSQVAIVSSLDVTPEIATNIVGTQHCVDGLVKDQNGVPLAGIRVDYLISGANPGAGFAFTNVSGIAQYCYTGTNVGYDTIIGSTGSLSDTVLKIWQSALPVELSSFTSVVDNKDVLLKWSTVMELNNSGFDIERTSDHNTWTKVGYAAGNGTTNEIRNYEFRDRNLASGLYNYRLKQIDFNGNFEYFNLSSEVEIGIPDKFSLSQNYPNPFNPNTKIGFEIPKEGNVTLSVYDNGGKLVSTLVSGNKAAGYYTVDFNASNLSSGVYFYKIEYSGQSKVMKMSVVK
;
A
#
# COMPACT_ATOMS: atom_id res chain seq x y z
N MET A 1 -67.47 -33.48 27.39
CA MET A 1 -66.07 -33.67 27.01
C MET A 1 -65.47 -32.30 26.69
N LYS A 2 -64.70 -31.74 27.61
CA LYS A 2 -64.05 -30.44 27.44
C LYS A 2 -62.58 -30.69 27.49
N THR A 3 -61.89 -30.56 26.35
CA THR A 3 -60.42 -30.64 26.20
C THR A 3 -59.83 -29.26 26.50
N LYS A 4 -59.01 -29.18 27.53
CA LYS A 4 -58.25 -28.00 27.90
C LYS A 4 -56.99 -27.90 26.98
N PHE A 5 -56.85 -26.82 26.25
CA PHE A 5 -55.60 -26.43 25.60
C PHE A 5 -54.68 -25.74 26.62
N THR A 6 -53.60 -26.37 26.96
CA THR A 6 -52.51 -25.77 27.76
C THR A 6 -51.54 -25.06 26.79
N LYS A 7 -51.44 -23.71 26.86
CA LYS A 7 -50.45 -22.95 26.17
C LYS A 7 -49.09 -23.08 26.88
N ALA A 8 -48.14 -23.76 26.27
CA ALA A 8 -46.76 -23.71 26.69
C ALA A 8 -46.11 -22.44 26.15
N ILE A 9 -45.71 -21.57 27.05
CA ILE A 9 -44.86 -20.40 26.72
C ILE A 9 -43.43 -20.90 26.68
N ILE A 10 -42.84 -20.97 25.49
CA ILE A 10 -41.41 -21.19 25.31
C ILE A 10 -40.71 -19.84 25.51
N ILE A 11 -40.05 -19.68 26.65
CA ILE A 11 -39.10 -18.57 26.88
C ILE A 11 -37.84 -18.91 26.14
N LEU A 12 -37.59 -18.24 25.01
CA LEU A 12 -36.34 -18.29 24.28
C LEU A 12 -35.31 -17.44 25.05
N LEU A 13 -34.47 -18.11 25.86
CA LEU A 13 -33.27 -17.49 26.41
C LEU A 13 -32.29 -17.30 25.25
N VAL A 14 -32.20 -16.10 24.71
CA VAL A 14 -31.07 -15.69 23.87
C VAL A 14 -29.89 -15.50 24.79
N ALA A 15 -29.05 -16.53 24.89
CA ALA A 15 -27.72 -16.39 25.43
C ALA A 15 -26.92 -15.51 24.45
N VAL A 16 -26.82 -14.23 24.73
CA VAL A 16 -25.79 -13.38 24.14
C VAL A 16 -24.46 -13.88 24.70
N SER A 17 -23.86 -14.86 24.03
CA SER A 17 -22.43 -15.11 24.20
C SER A 17 -21.73 -13.88 23.65
N GLY A 18 -21.34 -12.98 24.56
CA GLY A 18 -20.35 -11.98 24.27
C GLY A 18 -19.11 -12.73 23.75
N MET A 19 -18.89 -12.71 22.44
CA MET A 19 -17.56 -12.93 21.91
C MET A 19 -16.74 -11.78 22.50
N MET A 20 -16.05 -12.05 23.60
CA MET A 20 -14.86 -11.29 23.92
C MET A 20 -13.95 -11.50 22.71
N ASN A 21 -13.88 -10.52 21.84
CA ASN A 21 -12.74 -10.35 20.97
C ASN A 21 -11.56 -10.21 21.94
N ASN A 22 -10.88 -11.31 22.24
CA ASN A 22 -9.50 -11.23 22.64
C ASN A 22 -8.77 -10.67 21.40
N SER A 23 -8.75 -9.35 21.26
CA SER A 23 -7.66 -8.71 20.57
C SER A 23 -6.44 -9.13 21.38
N PHE A 24 -5.66 -10.09 20.88
CA PHE A 24 -4.29 -10.22 21.35
C PHE A 24 -3.72 -8.81 21.22
N ALA A 25 -3.27 -8.25 22.34
CA ALA A 25 -2.48 -7.01 22.32
C ALA A 25 -1.38 -7.22 21.26
N ALA A 26 -1.14 -6.22 20.43
CA ALA A 26 -0.03 -6.29 19.50
C ALA A 26 1.22 -6.50 20.35
N GLN A 27 2.03 -7.53 20.02
CA GLN A 27 3.30 -7.75 20.69
C GLN A 27 4.26 -6.64 20.24
N ASP A 28 4.27 -5.55 20.97
CA ASP A 28 5.14 -4.40 20.70
C ASP A 28 5.80 -3.91 22.02
N SER A 29 6.52 -2.80 21.96
CA SER A 29 7.16 -2.21 23.13
C SER A 29 6.21 -1.53 24.12
N LYS A 30 4.90 -1.56 23.86
CA LYS A 30 3.87 -1.12 24.79
C LYS A 30 3.35 -2.30 25.59
N GLY A 31 3.06 -2.08 26.85
CA GLY A 31 2.52 -3.15 27.70
C GLY A 31 1.92 -2.62 28.98
N THR A 32 1.38 -3.53 29.79
CA THR A 32 0.79 -3.23 31.10
C THR A 32 1.60 -3.78 32.26
N ASP A 33 2.67 -4.53 31.97
CA ASP A 33 3.52 -5.21 32.95
C ASP A 33 4.96 -5.26 32.43
N PHE A 34 5.92 -4.80 33.26
CA PHE A 34 7.33 -4.74 32.93
C PHE A 34 8.17 -5.17 34.14
N TRP A 35 9.17 -6.03 33.90
CA TRP A 35 10.26 -6.30 34.80
C TRP A 35 11.56 -5.83 34.17
N LEU A 36 12.21 -4.85 34.82
CA LEU A 36 13.42 -4.22 34.30
C LEU A 36 14.44 -3.98 35.45
N MET A 37 15.65 -3.59 35.08
CA MET A 37 16.70 -3.22 36.04
C MET A 37 17.59 -2.14 35.43
N PHE A 38 18.40 -1.52 36.28
CA PHE A 38 19.52 -0.67 35.89
C PHE A 38 20.83 -1.34 36.26
N ASP A 39 21.74 -1.44 35.33
CA ASP A 39 23.11 -1.87 35.59
C ASP A 39 23.95 -0.76 36.21
N GLY A 40 25.11 -1.12 36.76
CA GLY A 40 26.04 -0.19 37.40
C GLY A 40 26.57 0.88 36.44
N ASN A 41 26.59 2.13 36.92
CA ASN A 41 27.15 3.29 36.20
C ASN A 41 28.29 3.92 37.05
N ALA A 42 29.18 4.68 36.44
CA ALA A 42 30.30 5.37 37.09
C ALA A 42 29.78 6.51 37.97
N GLY A 43 30.10 6.47 39.26
CA GLY A 43 29.79 7.55 40.21
C GLY A 43 28.43 7.41 40.88
N SER A 44 27.95 8.52 41.49
CA SER A 44 26.62 8.60 42.10
C SER A 44 25.60 8.91 41.06
N ASN A 45 24.70 8.00 40.80
CA ASN A 45 23.68 8.13 39.74
C ASN A 45 22.28 8.42 40.29
N THR A 46 21.46 8.97 39.43
CA THR A 46 20.03 9.10 39.60
C THR A 46 19.36 8.29 38.47
N THR A 47 18.51 7.37 38.89
CA THR A 47 17.73 6.56 37.96
C THR A 47 16.28 7.04 37.90
N SER A 48 15.71 7.08 36.72
CA SER A 48 14.33 7.50 36.50
C SER A 48 13.66 6.65 35.40
N LEU A 49 12.35 6.56 35.47
CA LEU A 49 11.54 6.03 34.40
C LEU A 49 10.75 7.16 33.72
N PHE A 50 10.75 7.21 32.40
CA PHE A 50 9.85 8.03 31.59
C PHE A 50 8.74 7.12 31.10
N ILE A 51 7.51 7.42 31.47
CA ILE A 51 6.34 6.59 31.17
C ILE A 51 5.36 7.40 30.33
N THR A 52 4.96 6.88 29.19
CA THR A 52 4.01 7.50 28.27
C THR A 52 2.94 6.53 27.83
N SER A 53 1.80 7.05 27.35
CA SER A 53 0.69 6.28 26.78
C SER A 53 -0.07 7.11 25.76
N ASP A 54 -0.71 6.45 24.81
CA ASP A 54 -1.62 7.09 23.83
C ASP A 54 -2.98 7.47 24.47
N VAL A 55 -3.26 6.96 25.66
CA VAL A 55 -4.49 7.19 26.41
C VAL A 55 -4.20 7.61 27.86
N ASN A 56 -5.15 8.25 28.52
CA ASN A 56 -5.02 8.52 29.95
C ASN A 56 -5.01 7.20 30.71
N THR A 57 -3.98 7.00 31.53
CA THR A 57 -3.83 5.80 32.35
C THR A 57 -3.16 6.10 33.68
N SER A 58 -3.10 5.10 34.53
CA SER A 58 -2.35 5.14 35.82
C SER A 58 -1.79 3.76 36.12
N GLY A 59 -0.79 3.75 36.98
CA GLY A 59 -0.09 2.52 37.37
C GLY A 59 0.74 2.70 38.61
N VAL A 60 1.59 1.71 38.89
CA VAL A 60 2.50 1.69 40.04
C VAL A 60 3.87 1.23 39.55
N VAL A 61 4.91 1.85 40.10
CA VAL A 61 6.31 1.39 40.03
C VAL A 61 6.71 0.86 41.41
N ASP A 62 7.06 -0.41 41.48
CA ASP A 62 7.49 -1.09 42.67
C ASP A 62 8.95 -1.59 42.56
N ILE A 63 9.72 -1.52 43.67
CA ILE A 63 10.99 -2.22 43.83
C ILE A 63 10.89 -2.99 45.16
N PRO A 64 10.35 -4.21 45.16
CA PRO A 64 10.01 -4.93 46.38
C PRO A 64 11.18 -5.11 47.33
N GLY A 65 12.37 -5.42 46.79
CA GLY A 65 13.56 -5.61 47.64
C GLY A 65 14.11 -4.34 48.26
N LEU A 66 13.70 -3.16 47.82
CA LEU A 66 14.04 -1.87 48.40
C LEU A 66 12.88 -1.25 49.20
N GLY A 67 11.70 -1.89 49.22
CA GLY A 67 10.50 -1.36 49.84
C GLY A 67 9.97 -0.08 49.20
N PHE A 68 10.28 0.13 47.91
CA PHE A 68 9.82 1.29 47.17
C PHE A 68 8.52 0.96 46.43
N SER A 69 7.56 1.89 46.48
CA SER A 69 6.31 1.83 45.72
C SER A 69 5.84 3.25 45.44
N GLN A 70 5.65 3.59 44.18
CA GLN A 70 5.18 4.90 43.74
C GLN A 70 4.11 4.78 42.67
N ALA A 71 2.92 5.29 42.96
CA ALA A 71 1.86 5.43 41.95
C ALA A 71 2.19 6.54 40.94
N PHE A 72 1.80 6.34 39.67
CA PHE A 72 1.90 7.34 38.61
C PHE A 72 0.60 7.49 37.87
N SER A 73 0.46 8.61 37.16
CA SER A 73 -0.63 8.86 36.21
C SER A 73 -0.05 9.49 34.96
N VAL A 74 -0.50 9.02 33.80
CA VAL A 74 -0.10 9.52 32.45
C VAL A 74 -1.29 10.19 31.82
N VAL A 75 -1.12 11.42 31.36
CA VAL A 75 -2.04 12.07 30.42
C VAL A 75 -1.67 11.61 29.00
N ALA A 76 -2.67 11.33 28.18
CA ALA A 76 -2.45 10.85 26.80
C ALA A 76 -1.45 11.73 26.04
N ASN A 77 -0.48 11.08 25.38
CA ASN A 77 0.56 11.73 24.59
C ASN A 77 1.49 12.69 25.37
N THR A 78 1.62 12.47 26.68
CA THR A 78 2.62 13.15 27.51
C THR A 78 3.49 12.13 28.23
N VAL A 79 4.62 12.60 28.78
CA VAL A 79 5.53 11.75 29.56
C VAL A 79 5.41 12.09 31.05
N THR A 80 5.31 11.06 31.88
CA THR A 80 5.39 11.16 33.35
C THR A 80 6.71 10.59 33.81
N THR A 81 7.45 11.33 34.62
CA THR A 81 8.73 10.90 35.21
C THR A 81 8.52 10.31 36.59
N VAL A 82 9.05 9.12 36.82
CA VAL A 82 9.13 8.48 38.15
C VAL A 82 10.60 8.37 38.54
N VAL A 83 11.01 9.06 39.58
CA VAL A 83 12.38 9.02 40.14
C VAL A 83 12.51 7.84 41.08
N LEU A 84 13.54 7.02 40.87
CA LEU A 84 13.78 5.81 41.65
C LEU A 84 14.81 6.01 42.77
N PRO A 85 14.85 5.11 43.77
CA PRO A 85 15.91 5.11 44.77
C PRO A 85 17.30 4.90 44.15
N ASN A 86 18.28 5.74 44.47
CA ASN A 86 19.61 5.72 43.85
C ASN A 86 20.35 4.39 43.97
N ASN A 87 20.00 3.55 44.95
CA ASN A 87 20.65 2.26 45.17
C ASN A 87 20.08 1.12 44.30
N CYS A 88 19.09 1.37 43.46
CA CYS A 88 18.51 0.34 42.60
C CYS A 88 19.46 -0.12 41.45
N SER A 89 20.46 0.69 41.10
CA SER A 89 21.47 0.42 40.08
C SER A 89 22.84 -0.01 40.61
N PHE A 90 23.02 -0.11 41.94
CA PHE A 90 24.30 -0.56 42.54
C PHE A 90 24.28 -2.07 42.74
N HIS A 91 24.87 -2.83 41.83
CA HIS A 91 24.99 -4.26 41.92
C HIS A 91 26.42 -4.67 42.26
N THR A 92 26.55 -5.78 43.00
CA THR A 92 27.82 -6.48 43.15
C THR A 92 27.92 -7.53 42.07
N SER A 93 28.96 -7.48 41.26
CA SER A 93 29.17 -8.46 40.17
C SER A 93 29.16 -9.89 40.71
N ASP A 94 28.51 -10.81 39.98
CA ASP A 94 28.39 -12.24 40.34
C ASP A 94 27.61 -12.52 41.65
N VAL A 95 26.69 -11.62 41.99
CA VAL A 95 25.84 -11.74 43.19
C VAL A 95 24.38 -11.53 42.81
N ILE A 96 23.50 -12.37 43.36
CA ILE A 96 22.05 -12.17 43.21
C ILE A 96 21.59 -11.10 44.21
N ASP A 97 20.99 -10.04 43.68
CA ASP A 97 20.36 -8.94 44.40
C ASP A 97 18.82 -9.01 44.24
N ASN A 98 18.10 -8.23 45.02
CA ASN A 98 16.64 -8.08 44.91
C ASN A 98 16.29 -6.61 44.56
N LYS A 99 16.63 -6.19 43.33
CA LYS A 99 16.52 -4.80 42.85
C LYS A 99 15.75 -4.66 41.56
N GLY A 100 15.04 -5.72 41.16
CA GLY A 100 14.16 -5.68 40.01
C GLY A 100 13.04 -4.65 40.18
N ILE A 101 12.81 -3.89 39.12
CA ILE A 101 11.81 -2.84 39.07
C ILE A 101 10.60 -3.39 38.34
N HIS A 102 9.44 -3.33 39.00
CA HIS A 102 8.16 -3.77 38.45
C HIS A 102 7.30 -2.56 38.11
N VAL A 103 6.91 -2.42 36.86
CA VAL A 103 5.96 -1.39 36.40
C VAL A 103 4.67 -2.07 35.98
N THR A 104 3.56 -1.64 36.58
CA THR A 104 2.22 -2.10 36.20
C THR A 104 1.33 -0.92 35.85
N SER A 105 0.43 -1.09 34.85
CA SER A 105 -0.49 -0.03 34.45
C SER A 105 -1.85 -0.59 34.03
N LEU A 106 -2.89 0.27 34.07
CA LEU A 106 -4.27 -0.10 33.69
C LEU A 106 -4.48 -0.18 32.16
N GLN A 107 -3.69 0.55 31.39
CA GLN A 107 -3.67 0.54 29.93
C GLN A 107 -2.21 0.47 29.50
N GLU A 108 -1.98 0.11 28.24
CA GLU A 108 -0.63 0.01 27.70
C GLU A 108 0.16 1.32 27.85
N VAL A 109 1.39 1.19 28.26
CA VAL A 109 2.37 2.27 28.41
C VAL A 109 3.67 1.88 27.69
N THR A 110 4.41 2.87 27.22
CA THR A 110 5.83 2.71 26.87
C THR A 110 6.66 3.21 28.04
N VAL A 111 7.69 2.48 28.40
CA VAL A 111 8.57 2.79 29.53
C VAL A 111 10.00 2.95 29.01
N TYR A 112 10.65 4.04 29.37
CA TYR A 112 12.07 4.27 29.10
C TYR A 112 12.82 4.35 30.44
N GLY A 113 13.96 3.66 30.54
CA GLY A 113 14.87 3.78 31.66
C GLY A 113 15.93 4.84 31.40
N PHE A 114 16.21 5.69 32.37
CA PHE A 114 17.20 6.75 32.30
C PHE A 114 18.17 6.64 33.46
N ASN A 115 19.45 6.33 33.15
CA ASN A 115 20.53 6.14 34.17
C ASN A 115 21.53 7.27 34.05
N ARG A 116 21.47 8.23 34.95
CA ARG A 116 22.27 9.44 34.90
C ARG A 116 23.23 9.55 36.09
N ALA A 117 24.50 9.80 35.78
CA ALA A 117 25.46 10.31 36.76
C ALA A 117 26.12 11.60 36.23
N SER A 118 27.08 12.20 36.97
CA SER A 118 27.78 13.36 36.44
C SER A 118 28.72 12.97 35.32
N ALA A 119 28.47 13.47 34.10
CA ALA A 119 29.23 13.20 32.89
C ALA A 119 29.27 11.70 32.51
N THR A 120 28.17 10.99 32.75
CA THR A 120 28.00 9.60 32.30
C THR A 120 26.53 9.19 32.34
N THR A 121 25.87 9.16 31.23
CA THR A 121 24.43 8.96 31.12
C THR A 121 24.09 8.10 29.91
N ASP A 122 23.11 7.22 30.06
CA ASP A 122 22.43 6.61 28.92
C ASP A 122 20.96 6.28 29.25
N ALA A 123 20.19 5.95 28.23
CA ALA A 123 18.80 5.60 28.35
C ALA A 123 18.48 4.35 27.50
N TYR A 124 17.43 3.63 27.86
CA TYR A 124 16.98 2.46 27.10
C TYR A 124 15.48 2.36 27.00
N LEU A 125 14.99 1.67 25.98
CA LEU A 125 13.60 1.26 25.84
C LEU A 125 13.35 0.00 26.66
N ALA A 126 12.46 0.04 27.67
CA ALA A 126 12.06 -1.14 28.42
C ALA A 126 11.10 -2.02 27.60
N LEU A 127 11.27 -3.32 27.71
CA LEU A 127 10.42 -4.31 27.03
C LEU A 127 9.38 -4.87 28.02
N PRO A 128 8.09 -4.94 27.63
CA PRO A 128 7.05 -5.52 28.49
C PRO A 128 7.26 -7.03 28.68
N THR A 129 6.71 -7.55 29.78
CA THR A 129 6.94 -8.93 30.23
C THR A 129 6.48 -9.99 29.21
N ASP A 130 5.46 -9.72 28.42
CA ASP A 130 4.92 -10.62 27.38
C ASP A 130 5.81 -10.73 26.13
N ILE A 131 6.80 -9.83 26.00
CA ILE A 131 7.81 -9.86 24.93
C ILE A 131 9.07 -10.61 25.38
N LEU A 132 9.32 -10.70 26.66
CA LEU A 132 10.52 -11.34 27.18
C LEU A 132 10.56 -12.81 26.79
N GLY A 133 11.75 -13.30 26.54
CA GLY A 133 12.01 -14.65 26.07
C GLY A 133 12.92 -15.45 26.98
N THR A 134 13.43 -16.54 26.46
CA THR A 134 14.29 -17.49 27.18
C THR A 134 15.64 -17.71 26.52
N ASP A 135 15.98 -16.97 25.46
CA ASP A 135 17.22 -17.12 24.68
C ASP A 135 17.73 -15.77 24.20
N TYR A 136 18.96 -15.41 24.61
CA TYR A 136 19.55 -14.10 24.37
C TYR A 136 21.04 -14.20 24.08
N TYR A 137 21.54 -13.28 23.26
CA TYR A 137 22.96 -12.95 23.13
C TYR A 137 23.17 -11.51 23.55
N VAL A 138 24.08 -11.28 24.51
CA VAL A 138 24.41 -9.97 25.06
C VAL A 138 25.11 -9.11 24.02
N LEU A 139 24.70 -7.86 23.90
CA LEU A 139 25.41 -6.82 23.16
C LEU A 139 25.84 -5.72 24.14
N THR A 140 27.15 -5.44 24.19
CA THR A 140 27.77 -4.42 25.04
C THR A 140 28.96 -3.79 24.30
N TYR A 141 30.01 -3.38 24.99
CA TYR A 141 31.23 -2.90 24.39
C TYR A 141 32.49 -3.38 25.15
N LYS A 142 33.64 -3.33 24.48
CA LYS A 142 34.90 -3.80 25.04
C LYS A 142 35.49 -2.82 26.04
N ASN A 143 36.17 -3.35 27.08
CA ASN A 143 37.02 -2.57 27.99
C ASN A 143 38.13 -1.85 27.23
N SER A 144 38.50 -0.64 27.68
CA SER A 144 39.49 0.20 27.00
C SER A 144 40.94 -0.06 27.36
N GLY A 145 41.20 -0.95 28.29
CA GLY A 145 42.53 -1.13 28.94
C GLY A 145 42.83 -0.14 30.05
N ILE A 146 42.03 0.91 30.21
CA ILE A 146 42.08 1.90 31.26
C ILE A 146 40.86 1.77 32.19
N VAL A 147 39.69 1.55 31.61
CA VAL A 147 38.41 1.40 32.29
C VAL A 147 37.86 0.01 32.02
N ALA A 148 37.61 -0.76 33.06
CA ALA A 148 36.87 -2.01 33.05
C ALA A 148 35.36 -1.73 33.17
N GLY A 149 34.50 -2.64 32.73
CA GLY A 149 33.07 -2.49 32.94
C GLY A 149 32.17 -2.98 31.85
N SER A 150 32.67 -3.77 30.87
CA SER A 150 31.82 -4.56 30.00
C SER A 150 30.97 -5.49 30.83
N GLN A 151 29.64 -5.36 30.79
CA GLN A 151 28.75 -6.03 31.74
C GLN A 151 27.38 -6.35 31.09
N PHE A 152 26.65 -7.21 31.80
CA PHE A 152 25.24 -7.47 31.49
C PHE A 152 24.47 -7.75 32.79
N GLY A 153 23.18 -7.43 32.77
CA GLY A 153 22.25 -7.68 33.85
C GLY A 153 21.11 -8.64 33.44
N ILE A 154 20.56 -9.33 34.43
CA ILE A 154 19.41 -10.23 34.25
C ILE A 154 18.41 -9.98 35.36
N VAL A 155 17.13 -9.83 35.03
CA VAL A 155 16.03 -9.75 36.00
C VAL A 155 15.08 -10.93 35.85
N GLY A 156 14.77 -11.62 36.93
CA GLY A 156 13.82 -12.73 36.97
C GLY A 156 12.37 -12.24 36.98
N THR A 157 11.51 -12.82 36.12
CA THR A 157 10.08 -12.49 36.05
C THR A 157 9.18 -13.51 36.74
N VAL A 158 9.71 -14.71 37.01
CA VAL A 158 8.98 -15.82 37.64
C VAL A 158 9.87 -16.49 38.70
N ASN A 159 9.26 -16.90 39.81
CA ASN A 159 10.00 -17.56 40.90
C ASN A 159 10.60 -18.90 40.45
N GLY A 160 11.84 -19.16 40.87
CA GLY A 160 12.53 -20.41 40.61
C GLY A 160 13.02 -20.57 39.14
N THR A 161 13.22 -19.47 38.44
CA THR A 161 13.76 -19.45 37.06
C THR A 161 15.24 -19.87 37.10
N THR A 162 15.56 -20.99 36.47
CA THR A 162 16.96 -21.36 36.24
C THR A 162 17.46 -20.64 34.99
N VAL A 163 18.56 -19.91 35.15
CA VAL A 163 19.25 -19.19 34.05
C VAL A 163 20.60 -19.85 33.82
N THR A 164 20.88 -20.26 32.61
CA THR A 164 22.17 -20.78 32.15
C THR A 164 22.93 -19.69 31.43
N ILE A 165 24.11 -19.37 31.86
CA ILE A 165 24.96 -18.31 31.33
C ILE A 165 26.26 -18.91 30.78
N THR A 166 26.56 -18.60 29.52
CA THR A 166 27.82 -18.96 28.86
C THR A 166 28.56 -17.69 28.48
N PRO A 167 29.54 -17.23 29.28
CA PRO A 167 30.26 -15.99 29.00
C PRO A 167 31.07 -16.09 27.70
N SER A 168 31.07 -15.04 26.86
CA SER A 168 31.93 -14.94 25.69
C SER A 168 33.39 -14.70 26.02
N SER A 169 33.63 -14.08 27.19
CA SER A 169 34.95 -13.74 27.68
C SER A 169 35.14 -14.24 29.12
N THR A 170 36.39 -14.54 29.51
CA THR A 170 36.71 -14.94 30.87
C THR A 170 36.57 -13.76 31.82
N THR A 171 35.79 -13.93 32.89
CA THR A 171 35.61 -12.98 33.99
C THR A 171 36.17 -13.54 35.29
N HIS A 172 36.17 -12.73 36.35
CA HIS A 172 36.50 -13.24 37.68
C HIS A 172 35.50 -14.31 38.13
N GLY A 173 35.93 -15.55 38.20
CA GLY A 173 35.10 -16.70 38.60
C GLY A 173 34.51 -17.53 37.46
N HIS A 174 34.43 -17.03 36.24
CA HIS A 174 33.83 -17.75 35.13
C HIS A 174 34.73 -17.77 33.88
N THR A 175 34.93 -18.95 33.33
CA THR A 175 35.76 -19.17 32.13
C THR A 175 34.92 -18.98 30.84
N ALA A 176 35.50 -18.29 29.84
CA ALA A 176 34.87 -18.12 28.54
C ALA A 176 34.42 -19.45 27.93
N GLY A 177 33.20 -19.50 27.41
CA GLY A 177 32.59 -20.67 26.76
C GLY A 177 32.17 -21.79 27.70
N ILE A 178 32.34 -21.63 29.04
CA ILE A 178 31.90 -22.62 30.03
C ILE A 178 30.62 -22.15 30.69
N ALA A 179 29.53 -22.93 30.46
CA ALA A 179 28.21 -22.61 30.98
C ALA A 179 28.13 -22.85 32.50
N TYR A 180 27.42 -22.00 33.21
CA TYR A 180 27.04 -22.16 34.61
C TYR A 180 25.59 -21.74 34.83
N ASN A 181 25.00 -22.16 35.96
CA ASN A 181 23.60 -21.87 36.27
C ASN A 181 23.48 -21.00 37.53
N ILE A 182 22.49 -20.11 37.46
CA ILE A 182 21.96 -19.39 38.64
C ILE A 182 20.46 -19.65 38.72
N THR A 183 19.86 -19.37 39.86
CA THR A 183 18.39 -19.42 40.03
C THR A 183 17.90 -18.08 40.51
N LEU A 184 16.94 -17.49 39.78
CA LEU A 184 16.33 -16.20 40.15
C LEU A 184 14.86 -16.41 40.54
N ASN A 185 14.43 -15.72 41.57
CA ASN A 185 13.03 -15.48 41.85
C ASN A 185 12.54 -14.21 41.14
N GLN A 186 11.23 -14.01 41.14
CA GLN A 186 10.62 -12.81 40.57
C GLN A 186 11.15 -11.55 41.30
N GLY A 187 11.67 -10.58 40.51
CA GLY A 187 12.27 -9.35 41.02
C GLY A 187 13.72 -9.49 41.49
N GLU A 188 14.28 -10.69 41.57
CA GLU A 188 15.72 -10.83 41.78
C GLU A 188 16.50 -10.48 40.52
N THR A 189 17.67 -9.88 40.74
CA THR A 189 18.56 -9.39 39.68
C THR A 189 19.94 -10.01 39.83
N TYR A 190 20.64 -10.18 38.72
CA TYR A 190 22.02 -10.64 38.66
C TYR A 190 22.79 -9.80 37.65
N GLU A 191 23.99 -9.30 38.04
CA GLU A 191 24.90 -8.59 37.14
C GLU A 191 26.22 -9.33 37.06
N LEU A 192 26.75 -9.52 35.84
CA LEU A 192 28.12 -10.01 35.63
C LEU A 192 28.93 -8.93 34.91
N ARG A 193 30.01 -8.49 35.56
CA ARG A 193 30.93 -7.47 35.06
C ARG A 193 32.31 -8.03 34.81
N ALA A 194 32.93 -7.63 33.70
CA ALA A 194 34.34 -7.86 33.44
C ALA A 194 35.19 -6.82 34.16
N ASP A 195 35.73 -7.18 35.32
CA ASP A 195 36.53 -6.29 36.17
C ASP A 195 38.00 -6.18 35.73
N ASP A 196 38.41 -6.94 34.70
CA ASP A 196 39.76 -6.89 34.11
C ASP A 196 39.82 -5.87 32.96
N ASN A 197 40.85 -5.02 33.00
CA ASN A 197 41.06 -3.97 31.97
C ASN A 197 41.63 -4.49 30.65
N ASN A 198 41.79 -5.79 30.45
CA ASN A 198 42.47 -6.40 29.30
C ASN A 198 41.63 -6.44 28.01
N PHE A 199 40.95 -5.39 27.63
CA PHE A 199 40.10 -5.30 26.44
C PHE A 199 39.00 -6.38 26.32
N ILE A 200 38.53 -6.88 27.46
CA ILE A 200 37.48 -7.86 27.55
C ILE A 200 36.19 -7.26 26.98
N ASP A 201 35.48 -8.05 26.19
CA ASP A 201 34.17 -7.72 25.62
C ASP A 201 33.21 -8.86 25.93
N MET A 202 32.14 -8.56 26.67
CA MET A 202 31.11 -9.54 27.01
C MET A 202 30.07 -9.71 25.89
N THR A 203 30.19 -8.99 24.77
CA THR A 203 29.35 -9.17 23.58
C THR A 203 29.42 -10.62 23.12
N GLY A 204 28.25 -11.20 22.79
CA GLY A 204 28.13 -12.61 22.39
C GLY A 204 27.99 -13.59 23.56
N SER A 205 28.00 -13.14 24.84
CA SER A 205 27.65 -14.01 25.96
C SER A 205 26.23 -14.54 25.75
N HIS A 206 26.04 -15.86 25.92
CA HIS A 206 24.77 -16.55 25.66
C HIS A 206 24.05 -16.81 26.97
N ILE A 207 22.77 -16.42 27.04
CA ILE A 207 21.89 -16.57 28.17
C ILE A 207 20.67 -17.35 27.76
N THR A 208 20.41 -18.49 28.45
CA THR A 208 19.15 -19.23 28.29
C THR A 208 18.47 -19.40 29.62
N SER A 209 17.15 -19.51 29.64
CA SER A 209 16.40 -19.62 30.91
C SER A 209 15.19 -20.54 30.77
N THR A 210 14.71 -21.05 31.92
CA THR A 210 13.50 -21.93 31.94
C THR A 210 12.20 -21.15 31.91
N GLN A 211 12.21 -19.85 32.19
CA GLN A 211 11.09 -18.92 32.12
C GLN A 211 11.60 -17.60 31.53
N PRO A 212 10.74 -16.72 30.99
CA PRO A 212 11.15 -15.44 30.47
C PRO A 212 11.94 -14.61 31.48
N VAL A 213 12.99 -13.94 31.02
CA VAL A 213 13.83 -13.04 31.83
C VAL A 213 14.08 -11.72 31.09
N GLY A 214 14.25 -10.60 31.80
CA GLY A 214 14.78 -9.38 31.22
C GLY A 214 16.31 -9.44 31.17
N VAL A 215 16.92 -9.03 30.06
CA VAL A 215 18.38 -9.00 29.89
C VAL A 215 18.82 -7.59 29.48
N MET A 216 19.80 -7.04 30.22
CA MET A 216 20.46 -5.78 29.92
C MET A 216 21.83 -6.05 29.31
N GLY A 217 22.21 -5.28 28.30
CA GLY A 217 23.59 -5.19 27.83
C GLY A 217 24.13 -3.79 28.10
N SER A 218 25.27 -3.70 28.78
CA SER A 218 25.74 -2.40 29.22
C SER A 218 27.26 -2.33 29.41
N HIS A 219 27.79 -1.15 29.59
CA HIS A 219 29.17 -0.92 30.01
C HIS A 219 29.22 0.21 31.02
N PHE A 220 29.96 -0.01 32.10
CA PHE A 220 30.09 0.97 33.21
C PHE A 220 30.60 2.35 32.71
N CYS A 221 31.59 2.38 31.80
CA CYS A 221 32.09 3.59 31.13
C CYS A 221 32.86 3.18 29.86
N ALA A 222 32.21 3.21 28.71
CA ALA A 222 32.75 2.74 27.42
C ALA A 222 33.50 3.83 26.66
N ASN A 223 34.71 3.52 26.14
CA ASN A 223 35.37 4.34 25.14
C ASN A 223 35.03 3.84 23.73
N ILE A 224 34.33 4.63 22.92
CA ILE A 224 33.81 4.24 21.60
C ILE A 224 34.27 5.23 20.51
N PRO A 225 34.89 4.73 19.40
CA PRO A 225 35.48 3.39 19.23
C PRO A 225 36.64 3.20 20.19
N GLY A 226 37.05 1.93 20.39
CA GLY A 226 38.13 1.63 21.32
C GLY A 226 39.41 2.46 21.05
N GLY A 227 39.95 3.11 22.10
CA GLY A 227 41.07 4.02 22.03
C GLY A 227 40.71 5.51 21.88
N VAL A 228 39.46 5.85 21.69
CA VAL A 228 38.96 7.23 21.75
C VAL A 228 38.73 7.60 23.21
N THR A 229 39.20 8.77 23.64
CA THR A 229 39.08 9.23 25.02
C THR A 229 37.71 9.80 25.30
N TYR A 230 37.38 9.90 26.57
CA TYR A 230 36.10 10.24 27.17
C TYR A 230 35.09 9.08 26.99
N CYS A 231 34.93 8.38 28.14
CA CYS A 231 34.01 7.23 28.20
C CYS A 231 32.68 7.64 28.78
N ASP A 232 31.63 6.98 28.37
CA ASP A 232 30.32 7.13 28.97
C ASP A 232 29.69 5.77 29.30
N HIS A 233 28.68 5.79 30.21
CA HIS A 233 27.80 4.65 30.43
C HIS A 233 27.06 4.34 29.15
N ILE A 234 26.89 3.05 28.85
CA ILE A 234 26.00 2.60 27.78
C ILE A 234 25.09 1.52 28.29
N CYS A 235 23.80 1.52 27.92
CA CYS A 235 22.86 0.49 28.33
C CYS A 235 21.71 0.33 27.35
N GLU A 236 21.29 -0.93 27.12
CA GLU A 236 20.08 -1.25 26.40
C GLU A 236 19.45 -2.54 26.93
N MET A 237 18.12 -2.60 26.95
CA MET A 237 17.41 -3.83 27.22
C MET A 237 17.38 -4.69 25.96
N ILE A 238 18.02 -5.86 25.99
CA ILE A 238 18.22 -6.71 24.83
C ILE A 238 16.93 -7.49 24.54
N PRO A 239 16.38 -7.42 23.32
CA PRO A 239 15.27 -8.28 22.93
C PRO A 239 15.72 -9.74 22.80
N PRO A 240 14.84 -10.73 23.07
CA PRO A 240 15.17 -12.14 22.84
C PRO A 240 15.54 -12.42 21.39
N SER A 241 16.40 -13.41 21.14
CA SER A 241 16.91 -13.72 19.80
C SER A 241 15.81 -14.01 18.76
N SER A 242 14.64 -14.45 19.24
CA SER A 242 13.43 -14.67 18.42
C SER A 242 12.78 -13.37 17.90
N ALA A 243 13.10 -12.23 18.48
CA ALA A 243 12.57 -10.90 18.09
C ALA A 243 13.54 -10.11 17.17
N TRP A 244 14.70 -10.68 16.83
CA TRP A 244 15.67 -10.02 15.95
C TRP A 244 15.22 -10.06 14.48
N GLY A 245 15.71 -9.11 13.65
CA GLY A 245 15.28 -8.96 12.27
C GLY A 245 16.37 -9.13 11.22
N LYS A 246 16.01 -8.86 9.97
CA LYS A 246 16.90 -9.07 8.82
C LYS A 246 17.16 -7.82 8.00
N ASN A 247 16.30 -6.84 8.08
CA ASN A 247 16.32 -5.68 7.19
C ASN A 247 16.29 -4.39 8.00
N PHE A 248 17.32 -3.56 7.80
CA PHE A 248 17.48 -2.32 8.56
C PHE A 248 17.81 -1.16 7.64
N VAL A 249 17.37 0.01 8.01
CA VAL A 249 17.77 1.28 7.43
C VAL A 249 18.32 2.17 8.53
N THR A 250 19.46 2.82 8.26
CA THR A 250 20.19 3.58 9.28
C THR A 250 20.23 5.06 8.94
N VAL A 251 20.19 5.89 9.97
CA VAL A 251 20.36 7.34 9.86
C VAL A 251 21.50 7.73 10.81
N PRO A 252 22.64 8.25 10.29
CA PRO A 252 23.74 8.70 11.15
C PRO A 252 23.28 9.79 12.12
N LEU A 253 23.93 9.86 13.29
CA LEU A 253 23.62 10.87 14.29
C LEU A 253 23.86 12.29 13.74
N ALA A 254 23.04 13.23 14.17
CA ALA A 254 23.22 14.63 13.83
C ALA A 254 24.53 15.16 14.43
N THR A 255 25.09 16.19 13.81
CA THR A 255 26.36 16.85 14.18
C THR A 255 27.63 16.04 14.02
N ARG A 256 27.57 14.70 13.99
CA ARG A 256 28.77 13.82 13.85
C ARG A 256 29.40 14.00 12.47
N LEU A 257 30.74 14.17 12.43
CA LEU A 257 31.49 14.46 11.20
C LEU A 257 32.14 13.20 10.61
N ASN A 258 32.56 12.29 11.46
CA ASN A 258 33.33 11.09 11.05
C ASN A 258 32.50 9.79 11.20
N GLY A 259 31.17 9.90 11.25
CA GLY A 259 30.25 8.77 11.35
C GLY A 259 30.15 8.18 12.75
N ASP A 260 29.37 7.13 12.84
CA ASP A 260 29.04 6.42 14.09
C ASP A 260 29.55 4.98 14.04
N THR A 261 29.84 4.41 15.21
CA THR A 261 30.20 2.99 15.32
C THR A 261 28.95 2.14 15.33
N TRP A 262 28.97 1.03 14.60
CA TRP A 262 27.87 0.09 14.48
C TRP A 262 28.32 -1.31 14.80
N ARG A 263 27.48 -2.07 15.53
CA ARG A 263 27.63 -3.50 15.72
C ARG A 263 26.44 -4.25 15.14
N ILE A 264 26.71 -5.35 14.40
CA ILE A 264 25.71 -6.22 13.81
C ILE A 264 26.02 -7.62 14.26
N MET A 265 25.17 -8.20 15.12
CA MET A 265 25.40 -9.49 15.78
C MET A 265 24.47 -10.57 15.27
N ALA A 266 24.99 -11.76 15.00
CA ALA A 266 24.24 -12.89 14.47
C ALA A 266 23.51 -13.67 15.57
N SER A 267 22.25 -14.04 15.31
CA SER A 267 21.48 -14.99 16.15
C SER A 267 21.77 -16.45 15.79
N GLN A 268 22.32 -16.72 14.61
CA GLN A 268 22.52 -18.07 14.08
C GLN A 268 23.88 -18.20 13.40
N ALA A 269 24.39 -19.44 13.36
CA ALA A 269 25.64 -19.76 12.69
C ALA A 269 25.60 -19.52 11.17
N ASN A 270 26.74 -19.14 10.61
CA ASN A 270 26.93 -18.87 9.18
C ASN A 270 25.95 -17.80 8.64
N THR A 271 25.83 -16.72 9.36
CA THR A 271 25.00 -15.56 8.97
C THR A 271 25.78 -14.66 8.01
N THR A 272 25.18 -14.33 6.87
CA THR A 272 25.72 -13.40 5.88
C THR A 272 25.04 -12.05 6.03
N VAL A 273 25.83 -10.99 6.21
CA VAL A 273 25.36 -9.60 6.30
C VAL A 273 25.79 -8.85 5.04
N THR A 274 24.92 -8.00 4.53
CA THR A 274 25.20 -7.10 3.39
C THR A 274 24.91 -5.66 3.81
N ILE A 275 25.88 -4.76 3.58
CA ILE A 275 25.77 -3.33 3.87
C ILE A 275 25.91 -2.56 2.56
N ASN A 276 24.90 -1.81 2.15
CA ASN A 276 24.88 -1.06 0.89
C ASN A 276 25.30 -1.92 -0.32
N ALA A 277 24.74 -3.13 -0.42
CA ALA A 277 25.07 -4.14 -1.44
C ALA A 277 26.50 -4.73 -1.35
N ILE A 278 27.28 -4.43 -0.31
CA ILE A 278 28.61 -5.01 -0.08
C ILE A 278 28.47 -6.13 0.96
N VAL A 279 28.76 -7.36 0.54
CA VAL A 279 28.74 -8.54 1.43
C VAL A 279 29.88 -8.44 2.43
N GLN A 280 29.57 -8.63 3.70
CA GLN A 280 30.53 -8.63 4.80
C GLN A 280 31.10 -10.05 5.05
N PRO A 281 32.17 -10.18 5.83
CA PRO A 281 32.64 -11.51 6.28
C PRO A 281 31.51 -12.28 7.00
N VAL A 282 31.45 -13.59 6.75
CA VAL A 282 30.42 -14.47 7.34
C VAL A 282 30.61 -14.53 8.85
N LEU A 283 29.55 -14.34 9.62
CA LEU A 283 29.49 -14.58 11.05
C LEU A 283 29.29 -16.09 11.29
N VAL A 284 30.32 -16.74 11.77
CA VAL A 284 30.42 -18.21 11.79
C VAL A 284 29.56 -18.81 12.90
N SER A 285 29.53 -18.15 14.06
CA SER A 285 28.83 -18.63 15.26
C SER A 285 27.73 -17.65 15.67
N PRO A 286 26.67 -18.11 16.36
CA PRO A 286 25.76 -17.23 17.03
C PRO A 286 26.51 -16.36 18.06
N GLY A 287 26.15 -15.09 18.20
CA GLY A 287 26.87 -14.12 19.04
C GLY A 287 28.10 -13.48 18.38
N ASP A 288 28.58 -14.00 17.23
CA ASP A 288 29.61 -13.28 16.43
C ASP A 288 29.03 -11.98 15.92
N PHE A 289 29.88 -10.95 15.80
CA PHE A 289 29.46 -9.63 15.34
C PHE A 289 30.47 -8.96 14.41
N ILE A 290 29.96 -8.01 13.63
CA ILE A 290 30.75 -7.06 12.84
C ILE A 290 30.74 -5.73 13.57
N GLU A 291 31.91 -5.08 13.72
CA GLU A 291 32.01 -3.68 14.13
C GLU A 291 32.47 -2.86 12.92
N ILE A 292 31.73 -1.81 12.59
CA ILE A 292 31.99 -0.96 11.41
C ILE A 292 31.63 0.49 11.70
N ASN A 293 32.35 1.43 11.08
CA ASN A 293 31.98 2.85 11.11
C ASN A 293 31.19 3.21 9.84
N LEU A 294 30.00 3.78 9.99
CA LEU A 294 29.15 4.24 8.88
C LEU A 294 28.99 5.76 8.94
N THR A 295 29.39 6.43 7.87
CA THR A 295 29.33 7.90 7.74
C THR A 295 28.10 8.41 7.02
N THR A 296 27.36 7.51 6.37
CA THR A 296 26.19 7.83 5.56
C THR A 296 25.01 6.94 5.94
N GLN A 297 23.81 7.37 5.56
CA GLN A 297 22.63 6.52 5.63
C GLN A 297 22.87 5.22 4.88
N SER A 298 22.50 4.10 5.47
CA SER A 298 22.86 2.78 4.94
C SER A 298 21.69 1.80 5.02
N ILE A 299 21.75 0.80 4.14
CA ILE A 299 20.87 -0.37 4.14
C ILE A 299 21.68 -1.53 4.68
N ILE A 300 21.18 -2.21 5.72
CA ILE A 300 21.76 -3.44 6.25
C ILE A 300 20.75 -4.55 6.03
N THR A 301 21.17 -5.62 5.37
CA THR A 301 20.36 -6.82 5.17
C THR A 301 21.14 -8.06 5.57
N SER A 302 20.44 -9.11 5.99
CA SER A 302 21.03 -10.40 6.35
C SER A 302 20.18 -11.57 5.91
N ASP A 303 20.79 -12.73 5.67
CA ASP A 303 20.07 -13.97 5.34
C ASP A 303 19.38 -14.58 6.58
N LYS A 304 19.88 -14.29 7.80
CA LYS A 304 19.34 -14.73 9.08
C LYS A 304 19.18 -13.55 10.01
N ALA A 305 18.38 -13.70 11.07
CA ALA A 305 18.11 -12.62 12.02
C ALA A 305 19.39 -12.12 12.70
N VAL A 306 19.54 -10.81 12.80
CA VAL A 306 20.66 -10.09 13.44
C VAL A 306 20.12 -9.04 14.40
N LEU A 307 20.94 -8.67 15.39
CA LEU A 307 20.74 -7.49 16.22
C LEU A 307 21.67 -6.38 15.75
N VAL A 308 21.15 -5.17 15.60
CA VAL A 308 21.90 -4.01 15.16
C VAL A 308 21.90 -2.93 16.24
N ALA A 309 23.07 -2.43 16.59
CA ALA A 309 23.21 -1.28 17.48
C ALA A 309 24.04 -0.17 16.80
N GLN A 310 23.62 1.06 17.05
CA GLN A 310 24.34 2.29 16.76
C GLN A 310 24.96 2.82 18.04
N TYR A 311 26.21 3.22 18.00
CA TYR A 311 26.90 3.83 19.10
C TYR A 311 27.31 5.25 18.73
N SER A 312 27.06 6.22 19.61
CA SER A 312 27.72 7.51 19.52
C SER A 312 29.20 7.34 19.86
N ASN A 313 30.05 8.00 19.12
CA ASN A 313 31.50 8.00 19.36
C ASN A 313 31.86 9.09 20.38
N GLY A 314 32.89 8.89 21.18
CA GLY A 314 33.40 9.90 22.10
C GLY A 314 33.81 11.19 21.40
N SER A 315 33.75 12.33 22.09
CA SER A 315 33.98 13.68 21.52
C SER A 315 35.35 13.84 20.87
N SER A 316 36.37 13.12 21.31
CA SER A 316 37.71 13.18 20.71
C SER A 316 37.80 12.51 19.30
N TRP A 317 36.75 11.80 18.84
CA TRP A 317 36.70 11.16 17.53
C TRP A 317 36.65 12.18 16.36
N ASP A 318 35.89 13.25 16.55
CA ASP A 318 35.64 14.28 15.52
C ASP A 318 35.65 15.72 16.06
N GLY A 319 35.90 15.89 17.35
CA GLY A 319 35.96 17.20 17.99
C GLY A 319 34.60 17.88 18.18
N VAL A 320 33.51 17.11 18.09
CA VAL A 320 32.14 17.60 18.31
C VAL A 320 31.69 17.27 19.73
N THR A 321 30.92 18.17 20.36
CA THR A 321 30.31 17.91 21.67
C THR A 321 29.43 16.68 21.60
N SER A 322 29.82 15.61 22.27
CA SER A 322 29.14 14.33 22.38
C SER A 322 29.82 13.45 23.39
N ASP A 323 29.23 12.34 23.72
CA ASP A 323 29.88 11.21 24.36
C ASP A 323 29.28 9.87 23.94
N PRO A 324 29.83 8.71 24.29
CA PRO A 324 29.27 7.43 23.90
C PRO A 324 27.88 7.18 24.51
N PHE A 325 26.96 6.68 23.69
CA PHE A 325 25.75 5.96 24.08
C PHE A 325 25.55 4.75 23.16
N MET A 326 24.70 3.82 23.57
CA MET A 326 24.29 2.68 22.76
C MET A 326 22.80 2.77 22.48
N MET A 327 22.40 2.53 21.23
CA MET A 327 21.00 2.52 20.80
C MET A 327 20.73 1.33 19.90
N LEU A 328 19.79 0.48 20.27
CA LEU A 328 19.34 -0.61 19.41
C LEU A 328 18.51 -0.05 18.25
N ILE A 329 18.74 -0.61 17.06
CA ILE A 329 18.04 -0.22 15.85
C ILE A 329 17.03 -1.31 15.51
N PRO A 330 15.72 -1.07 15.61
CA PRO A 330 14.70 -2.01 15.16
C PRO A 330 14.82 -2.27 13.66
N PRO A 331 14.58 -3.50 13.21
CA PRO A 331 14.39 -3.76 11.78
C PRO A 331 13.15 -3.02 11.28
N TYR A 332 13.13 -2.60 10.01
CA TYR A 332 12.03 -1.77 9.53
C TYR A 332 10.67 -2.49 9.53
N GLU A 333 10.64 -3.82 9.59
CA GLU A 333 9.45 -4.65 9.76
C GLU A 333 8.79 -4.47 11.14
N GLN A 334 9.53 -3.92 12.11
CA GLN A 334 9.09 -3.69 13.48
C GLN A 334 8.81 -2.21 13.79
N PHE A 335 8.79 -1.35 12.81
CA PHE A 335 8.46 0.05 13.00
C PHE A 335 7.01 0.26 13.41
N LEU A 336 6.74 1.33 14.18
CA LEU A 336 5.41 1.74 14.59
C LEU A 336 4.94 2.97 13.80
N ALA A 337 3.64 3.24 13.78
CA ALA A 337 3.08 4.40 13.09
C ALA A 337 2.95 5.65 13.98
N ASN A 338 3.03 5.48 15.30
CA ASN A 338 2.91 6.55 16.29
C ASN A 338 3.90 6.34 17.43
N TYR A 339 4.51 7.44 17.85
CA TYR A 339 5.46 7.46 18.96
C TYR A 339 5.20 8.65 19.85
N THR A 340 5.45 8.47 21.16
CA THR A 340 5.62 9.55 22.13
C THR A 340 6.93 9.32 22.87
N VAL A 341 7.86 10.26 22.76
CA VAL A 341 9.20 10.21 23.34
C VAL A 341 9.45 11.43 24.21
N SER A 342 10.52 11.42 25.00
CA SER A 342 10.89 12.54 25.85
C SER A 342 12.38 12.80 25.75
N THR A 343 12.75 13.99 25.35
CA THR A 343 14.13 14.47 25.48
C THR A 343 14.44 14.63 26.97
N ALA A 344 15.53 14.04 27.41
CA ALA A 344 15.66 13.56 28.77
C ALA A 344 15.97 14.61 29.84
N ASP A 345 16.93 15.54 29.66
CA ASP A 345 17.45 16.35 30.76
C ASP A 345 17.91 17.75 30.27
N ILE A 346 17.76 18.73 31.16
CA ILE A 346 18.21 20.11 30.94
C ILE A 346 19.74 20.22 30.78
N ASN A 347 20.52 19.25 31.28
CA ASN A 347 21.97 19.23 31.12
C ASN A 347 22.41 18.61 29.78
N LEU A 348 21.47 18.09 29.00
CA LEU A 348 21.65 17.58 27.62
C LEU A 348 20.89 18.48 26.67
N PRO A 349 21.38 19.71 26.39
CA PRO A 349 20.60 20.74 25.72
C PRO A 349 20.51 20.58 24.22
N ILE A 350 21.28 19.66 23.63
CA ILE A 350 21.34 19.44 22.18
C ILE A 350 20.60 18.14 21.87
N ASN A 351 19.34 18.26 21.45
CA ASN A 351 18.48 17.09 21.27
C ASN A 351 18.04 16.92 19.81
N PHE A 352 17.96 15.67 19.40
CA PHE A 352 17.56 15.28 18.06
C PHE A 352 16.65 14.06 18.08
N ILE A 353 15.77 14.00 17.10
CA ILE A 353 15.04 12.80 16.72
C ILE A 353 15.44 12.45 15.29
N ASN A 354 16.07 11.30 15.09
CA ASN A 354 16.24 10.72 13.77
C ASN A 354 15.01 9.91 13.40
N ILE A 355 14.57 10.01 12.14
CA ILE A 355 13.47 9.20 11.61
C ILE A 355 13.90 8.51 10.32
N ALA A 356 13.40 7.29 10.13
CA ALA A 356 13.52 6.54 8.90
C ALA A 356 12.12 6.19 8.39
N VAL A 357 11.66 6.85 7.32
CA VAL A 357 10.28 6.77 6.87
C VAL A 357 10.15 6.17 5.47
N PRO A 358 9.09 5.39 5.19
CA PRO A 358 8.77 5.02 3.81
C PRO A 358 8.59 6.26 2.95
N ASN A 359 9.11 6.23 1.71
CA ASN A 359 9.02 7.38 0.79
C ASN A 359 7.57 7.83 0.55
N ALA A 360 6.60 6.93 0.68
CA ALA A 360 5.18 7.22 0.52
C ALA A 360 4.60 8.20 1.56
N VAL A 361 5.24 8.34 2.72
CA VAL A 361 4.77 9.26 3.79
C VAL A 361 5.70 10.46 4.01
N VAL A 362 6.70 10.65 3.15
CA VAL A 362 7.55 11.85 3.15
C VAL A 362 6.68 13.09 2.97
N GLY A 363 6.79 14.06 3.90
CA GLY A 363 6.02 15.30 3.93
C GLY A 363 4.61 15.18 4.56
N SER A 364 4.15 13.97 4.92
CA SER A 364 2.90 13.77 5.65
C SER A 364 3.09 13.35 7.11
N LEU A 365 4.29 12.86 7.48
CA LEU A 365 4.65 12.60 8.87
C LEU A 365 4.62 13.91 9.66
N THR A 366 4.06 13.87 10.86
CA THR A 366 3.98 15.05 11.75
C THR A 366 4.86 14.86 12.98
N LEU A 367 5.50 15.96 13.40
CA LEU A 367 6.13 16.14 14.69
C LEU A 367 5.30 17.17 15.46
N ASP A 368 4.79 16.82 16.64
CA ASP A 368 3.92 17.64 17.50
C ASP A 368 2.72 18.25 16.71
N GLY A 369 2.15 17.44 15.80
CA GLY A 369 1.03 17.82 14.95
C GLY A 369 1.40 18.69 13.73
N VAL A 370 2.69 19.04 13.54
CA VAL A 370 3.16 19.83 12.41
C VAL A 370 3.87 18.93 11.39
N PRO A 371 3.49 18.98 10.10
CA PRO A 371 4.16 18.18 9.07
C PRO A 371 5.66 18.51 8.97
N VAL A 372 6.49 17.47 8.94
CA VAL A 372 7.93 17.61 8.74
C VAL A 372 8.20 17.98 7.28
N PRO A 373 8.90 19.11 7.01
CA PRO A 373 9.16 19.57 5.65
C PRO A 373 9.92 18.56 4.79
N VAL A 374 9.50 18.41 3.54
CA VAL A 374 10.12 17.45 2.57
C VAL A 374 11.63 17.68 2.41
N VAL A 375 12.11 18.92 2.54
CA VAL A 375 13.53 19.27 2.43
C VAL A 375 14.42 18.62 3.50
N ASN A 376 13.84 18.17 4.62
CA ASN A 376 14.58 17.52 5.71
C ASN A 376 14.92 16.05 5.39
N TYR A 377 14.28 15.47 4.39
CA TYR A 377 14.45 14.05 4.08
C TYR A 377 15.52 13.81 3.03
N THR A 378 16.31 12.78 3.27
CA THR A 378 17.31 12.27 2.32
C THR A 378 17.04 10.80 2.02
N PRO A 379 16.92 10.38 0.75
CA PRO A 379 16.70 8.98 0.41
C PRO A 379 17.82 8.05 0.94
N ILE A 380 17.44 6.88 1.46
CA ILE A 380 18.37 5.86 1.93
C ILE A 380 18.62 4.86 0.81
N GLY A 381 19.54 5.17 -0.09
CA GLY A 381 19.84 4.34 -1.26
C GLY A 381 18.58 3.96 -2.04
N LEU A 382 18.43 2.68 -2.35
CA LEU A 382 17.26 2.11 -3.03
C LEU A 382 16.30 1.37 -2.06
N SER A 383 16.33 1.67 -0.78
CA SER A 383 15.53 0.97 0.24
C SER A 383 14.03 1.25 0.17
N GLY A 384 13.61 2.30 -0.53
CA GLY A 384 12.23 2.81 -0.44
C GLY A 384 11.97 3.66 0.80
N PHE A 385 12.99 3.93 1.60
CA PHE A 385 12.95 4.80 2.79
C PHE A 385 13.75 6.08 2.58
N SER A 386 13.39 7.11 3.34
CA SER A 386 14.16 8.34 3.51
C SER A 386 14.41 8.60 4.98
N GLY A 387 15.58 9.12 5.31
CA GLY A 387 15.95 9.51 6.66
C GLY A 387 15.87 11.02 6.85
N ALA A 388 15.54 11.46 8.07
CA ALA A 388 15.65 12.85 8.47
C ALA A 388 16.21 12.95 9.88
N LYS A 389 16.87 14.08 10.17
CA LYS A 389 17.44 14.44 11.49
C LYS A 389 16.72 15.71 11.94
N LEU A 390 15.95 15.61 13.01
CA LEU A 390 15.09 16.69 13.49
C LEU A 390 15.66 17.23 14.80
N SER A 391 16.05 18.51 14.84
CA SER A 391 16.39 19.17 16.12
C SER A 391 15.10 19.45 16.88
N VAL A 392 15.05 19.06 18.13
CA VAL A 392 13.89 19.19 19.02
C VAL A 392 14.26 19.91 20.33
N GLY A 393 13.25 20.48 20.98
CA GLY A 393 13.40 21.09 22.29
C GLY A 393 13.41 20.06 23.42
N LEU A 394 13.51 20.52 24.67
CA LEU A 394 13.29 19.67 25.83
C LEU A 394 11.79 19.42 26.03
N GLY A 395 11.44 18.20 26.39
CA GLY A 395 10.08 17.81 26.73
C GLY A 395 9.56 16.61 25.95
N SER A 396 8.25 16.42 26.00
CA SER A 396 7.57 15.34 25.29
C SER A 396 7.35 15.73 23.83
N HIS A 397 7.61 14.79 22.92
CA HIS A 397 7.38 14.93 21.49
C HIS A 397 6.54 13.78 20.97
N THR A 398 5.58 14.10 20.09
CA THR A 398 4.73 13.12 19.44
C THR A 398 5.01 13.09 17.93
N LEU A 399 5.20 11.88 17.38
CA LEU A 399 5.34 11.71 15.95
C LEU A 399 4.30 10.71 15.45
N ALA A 400 3.69 11.02 14.30
CA ALA A 400 2.66 10.21 13.69
C ALA A 400 2.77 10.19 12.17
N ALA A 401 2.52 9.01 11.58
CA ALA A 401 2.42 8.82 10.13
C ALA A 401 1.35 7.78 9.81
N THR A 402 0.92 7.71 8.54
CA THR A 402 -0.05 6.70 8.07
C THR A 402 0.57 5.33 7.83
N LEU A 403 1.90 5.24 7.73
CA LEU A 403 2.66 3.99 7.63
C LEU A 403 3.69 3.94 8.76
N PRO A 404 4.07 2.73 9.20
CA PRO A 404 5.13 2.55 10.18
C PRO A 404 6.46 3.20 9.76
N PHE A 405 7.15 3.80 10.70
CA PHE A 405 8.45 4.46 10.50
C PHE A 405 9.35 4.26 11.72
N GLY A 406 10.68 4.30 11.53
CA GLY A 406 11.64 4.22 12.62
C GLY A 406 11.84 5.58 13.31
N LEU A 407 11.95 5.56 14.63
CA LEU A 407 12.23 6.73 15.46
C LEU A 407 13.36 6.44 16.45
N PHE A 408 14.30 7.38 16.55
CA PHE A 408 15.49 7.31 17.38
C PHE A 408 15.69 8.65 18.08
N ASP A 409 15.53 8.68 19.40
CA ASP A 409 15.67 9.87 20.25
C ASP A 409 17.06 9.86 20.89
N TYR A 410 17.78 10.98 20.82
CA TYR A 410 19.10 11.11 21.43
C TYR A 410 19.46 12.57 21.71
N GLY A 411 20.38 12.75 22.64
CA GLY A 411 20.87 14.08 22.99
C GLY A 411 22.31 14.10 23.44
N PHE A 412 22.89 15.30 23.40
CA PHE A 412 24.27 15.58 23.75
C PHE A 412 24.37 16.71 24.76
N GLY A 413 25.30 16.58 25.65
CA GLY A 413 25.76 17.57 26.62
C GLY A 413 27.27 17.69 26.62
N ASP A 414 27.81 18.47 27.59
CA ASP A 414 29.25 18.59 27.78
C ASP A 414 29.77 17.32 28.45
N TYR A 415 30.45 16.45 27.69
CA TYR A 415 30.91 15.12 28.13
C TYR A 415 29.78 14.22 28.65
N ASP A 416 28.63 14.25 28.00
CA ASP A 416 27.46 13.49 28.40
C ASP A 416 26.53 13.26 27.22
N SER A 417 25.81 12.13 27.16
CA SER A 417 24.90 11.82 26.09
C SER A 417 23.86 10.76 26.48
N TYR A 418 22.85 10.56 25.64
CA TYR A 418 21.91 9.46 25.75
C TYR A 418 21.34 9.12 24.36
N GLY A 419 20.84 7.90 24.20
CA GLY A 419 20.08 7.52 23.00
C GLY A 419 19.23 6.29 23.26
N TYR A 420 18.02 6.25 22.64
CA TYR A 420 17.14 5.09 22.70
C TYR A 420 16.17 5.05 21.50
N PRO A 421 15.73 3.85 21.07
CA PRO A 421 14.67 3.75 20.07
C PRO A 421 13.33 4.17 20.65
N GLY A 422 12.49 4.84 19.87
CA GLY A 422 11.18 5.34 20.35
C GLY A 422 10.16 4.25 20.65
N GLY A 423 10.38 3.04 20.15
CA GLY A 423 9.50 1.90 20.28
C GLY A 423 9.59 0.97 19.08
N GLN A 424 9.08 -0.24 19.21
CA GLN A 424 9.08 -1.23 18.14
C GLN A 424 7.99 -2.28 18.33
N ALA A 425 7.51 -2.87 17.22
CA ALA A 425 6.71 -4.07 17.23
C ALA A 425 7.63 -5.29 17.44
N LEU A 426 7.42 -6.01 18.52
CA LEU A 426 8.28 -7.13 18.93
C LEU A 426 7.59 -8.48 18.74
N SER A 427 6.48 -8.53 17.99
CA SER A 427 5.93 -9.81 17.53
C SER A 427 7.07 -10.64 16.95
N GLN A 428 7.06 -11.96 17.21
CA GLN A 428 8.02 -12.89 16.58
C GLN A 428 8.25 -12.41 15.16
N VAL A 429 9.51 -12.16 14.79
CA VAL A 429 9.84 -11.59 13.48
C VAL A 429 9.06 -12.39 12.48
N ALA A 430 8.02 -11.76 11.97
CA ALA A 430 7.19 -12.37 10.96
C ALA A 430 8.11 -12.59 9.76
N ILE A 431 8.60 -13.83 9.62
CA ILE A 431 9.43 -14.19 8.49
C ILE A 431 8.50 -14.17 7.30
N VAL A 432 8.73 -13.25 6.36
CA VAL A 432 8.04 -13.26 5.08
C VAL A 432 8.16 -14.68 4.51
N SER A 433 7.06 -15.43 4.55
CA SER A 433 7.03 -16.85 4.23
C SER A 433 6.36 -17.13 2.90
N SER A 434 5.46 -16.24 2.47
CA SER A 434 4.82 -16.35 1.16
C SER A 434 4.57 -14.99 0.54
N LEU A 435 4.66 -14.95 -0.78
CA LEU A 435 4.18 -13.89 -1.65
C LEU A 435 3.28 -14.56 -2.69
N ASP A 436 2.07 -14.03 -2.87
CA ASP A 436 1.07 -14.50 -3.82
C ASP A 436 0.58 -13.30 -4.63
N VAL A 437 0.84 -13.27 -5.91
CA VAL A 437 0.48 -12.17 -6.82
C VAL A 437 -0.78 -12.54 -7.59
N THR A 438 -1.81 -11.73 -7.46
CA THR A 438 -3.10 -11.96 -8.11
C THR A 438 -3.57 -10.76 -8.93
N PRO A 439 -4.38 -10.99 -9.99
CA PRO A 439 -4.86 -12.28 -10.52
C PRO A 439 -3.78 -13.02 -11.33
N GLU A 440 -3.78 -14.35 -11.27
CA GLU A 440 -2.87 -15.24 -12.03
C GLU A 440 -2.85 -14.96 -13.53
N ILE A 441 -4.03 -14.73 -14.10
CA ILE A 441 -4.22 -14.35 -15.50
C ILE A 441 -5.28 -13.26 -15.56
N ALA A 442 -5.01 -12.21 -16.31
CA ALA A 442 -5.98 -11.15 -16.58
C ALA A 442 -5.93 -10.71 -18.03
N THR A 443 -7.09 -10.36 -18.58
CA THR A 443 -7.23 -9.81 -19.94
C THR A 443 -7.85 -8.43 -19.85
N ASN A 444 -7.19 -7.43 -20.45
CA ASN A 444 -7.72 -6.08 -20.58
C ASN A 444 -7.52 -5.56 -22.00
N ILE A 445 -8.26 -4.52 -22.33
CA ILE A 445 -8.08 -3.77 -23.55
C ILE A 445 -6.95 -2.76 -23.37
N VAL A 446 -6.12 -2.57 -24.39
CA VAL A 446 -5.08 -1.53 -24.40
C VAL A 446 -5.68 -0.15 -24.08
N GLY A 447 -4.95 0.65 -23.33
CA GLY A 447 -5.41 1.96 -22.85
C GLY A 447 -6.21 1.94 -21.54
N THR A 448 -6.52 0.76 -20.98
CA THR A 448 -7.16 0.63 -19.66
C THR A 448 -6.11 0.36 -18.57
N GLN A 449 -6.42 0.72 -17.34
CA GLN A 449 -5.58 0.41 -16.18
C GLN A 449 -5.77 -1.06 -15.74
N HIS A 450 -4.69 -1.70 -15.35
CA HIS A 450 -4.67 -3.01 -14.69
C HIS A 450 -3.87 -2.92 -13.41
N CYS A 451 -4.37 -3.57 -12.34
CA CYS A 451 -3.68 -3.67 -11.08
C CYS A 451 -3.42 -5.13 -10.72
N VAL A 452 -2.30 -5.38 -10.07
CA VAL A 452 -1.96 -6.65 -9.42
C VAL A 452 -1.78 -6.42 -7.93
N ASP A 453 -2.21 -7.37 -7.13
CA ASP A 453 -2.12 -7.38 -5.68
C ASP A 453 -1.12 -8.45 -5.24
N GLY A 454 -0.04 -8.04 -4.59
CA GLY A 454 0.92 -8.95 -3.96
C GLY A 454 0.56 -9.16 -2.49
N LEU A 455 0.02 -10.32 -2.14
CA LEU A 455 -0.31 -10.68 -0.76
C LEU A 455 0.90 -11.32 -0.08
N VAL A 456 1.42 -10.67 0.95
CA VAL A 456 2.56 -11.13 1.75
C VAL A 456 2.07 -11.64 3.10
N LYS A 457 2.50 -12.86 3.46
CA LYS A 457 2.17 -13.49 4.76
C LYS A 457 3.40 -14.01 5.45
N ASP A 458 3.32 -14.13 6.77
CA ASP A 458 4.33 -14.74 7.61
C ASP A 458 4.25 -16.28 7.60
N GLN A 459 5.12 -16.92 8.36
CA GLN A 459 5.18 -18.38 8.54
C GLN A 459 3.93 -18.98 9.19
N ASN A 460 3.08 -18.16 9.81
CA ASN A 460 1.82 -18.56 10.44
C ASN A 460 0.61 -18.27 9.53
N GLY A 461 0.86 -17.74 8.31
CA GLY A 461 -0.18 -17.33 7.37
C GLY A 461 -0.84 -15.97 7.70
N VAL A 462 -0.27 -15.21 8.63
CA VAL A 462 -0.77 -13.87 9.01
C VAL A 462 -0.28 -12.84 7.98
N PRO A 463 -1.16 -11.99 7.45
CA PRO A 463 -0.79 -10.91 6.54
C PRO A 463 0.18 -9.92 7.17
N LEU A 464 1.21 -9.52 6.42
CA LEU A 464 2.25 -8.60 6.87
C LEU A 464 2.11 -7.23 6.26
N ALA A 465 1.96 -6.19 7.09
CA ALA A 465 1.94 -4.80 6.67
C ALA A 465 3.36 -4.24 6.53
N GLY A 466 3.52 -3.20 5.68
CA GLY A 466 4.78 -2.46 5.53
C GLY A 466 5.88 -3.20 4.73
N ILE A 467 5.58 -4.36 4.15
CA ILE A 467 6.55 -5.13 3.34
C ILE A 467 6.59 -4.57 1.92
N ARG A 468 7.77 -4.25 1.44
CA ARG A 468 7.97 -3.83 0.06
C ARG A 468 7.88 -5.02 -0.88
N VAL A 469 7.06 -4.89 -1.93
CA VAL A 469 7.00 -5.79 -3.07
C VAL A 469 7.44 -5.03 -4.32
N ASP A 470 8.47 -5.51 -4.98
CA ASP A 470 8.95 -4.98 -6.25
C ASP A 470 8.27 -5.72 -7.40
N TYR A 471 7.83 -4.97 -8.42
CA TYR A 471 7.18 -5.51 -9.60
C TYR A 471 8.03 -5.23 -10.84
N LEU A 472 8.33 -6.29 -11.58
CA LEU A 472 9.01 -6.22 -12.87
C LEU A 472 8.05 -6.73 -13.95
N ILE A 473 7.80 -5.90 -14.95
CA ILE A 473 6.95 -6.24 -16.09
C ILE A 473 7.84 -6.42 -17.32
N SER A 474 7.70 -7.54 -17.99
CA SER A 474 8.37 -7.86 -19.24
C SER A 474 7.35 -8.31 -20.28
N GLY A 475 7.58 -7.98 -21.56
CA GLY A 475 6.67 -8.34 -22.65
C GLY A 475 6.30 -7.16 -23.53
N ALA A 476 5.00 -7.05 -23.89
CA ALA A 476 4.50 -6.01 -24.78
C ALA A 476 4.56 -4.59 -24.19
N ASN A 477 4.44 -4.47 -22.86
CA ASN A 477 4.41 -3.19 -22.12
C ASN A 477 5.37 -3.24 -20.92
N PRO A 478 6.70 -3.25 -21.16
CA PRO A 478 7.69 -3.41 -20.11
C PRO A 478 7.68 -2.23 -19.14
N GLY A 479 7.92 -2.53 -17.86
CA GLY A 479 7.96 -1.54 -16.80
C GLY A 479 8.44 -2.12 -15.48
N ALA A 480 8.59 -1.28 -14.48
CA ALA A 480 8.92 -1.70 -13.13
C ALA A 480 8.35 -0.69 -12.11
N GLY A 481 8.09 -1.17 -10.91
CA GLY A 481 7.66 -0.35 -9.80
C GLY A 481 7.66 -1.13 -8.50
N PHE A 482 7.15 -0.53 -7.44
CA PHE A 482 7.00 -1.19 -6.16
C PHE A 482 5.78 -0.66 -5.40
N ALA A 483 5.33 -1.43 -4.43
CA ALA A 483 4.33 -1.01 -3.46
C ALA A 483 4.65 -1.60 -2.08
N PHE A 484 4.11 -0.99 -1.02
CA PHE A 484 4.18 -1.54 0.33
C PHE A 484 2.87 -2.21 0.69
N THR A 485 2.94 -3.32 1.43
CA THR A 485 1.74 -3.99 1.91
C THR A 485 0.99 -3.13 2.94
N ASN A 486 -0.32 -3.09 2.82
CA ASN A 486 -1.23 -2.48 3.78
C ASN A 486 -1.48 -3.41 4.98
N VAL A 487 -2.37 -3.01 5.90
CA VAL A 487 -2.75 -3.80 7.10
C VAL A 487 -3.33 -5.19 6.77
N SER A 488 -3.77 -5.42 5.54
CA SER A 488 -4.24 -6.72 5.05
C SER A 488 -3.14 -7.51 4.33
N GLY A 489 -1.89 -7.05 4.38
CA GLY A 489 -0.74 -7.68 3.73
C GLY A 489 -0.69 -7.50 2.21
N ILE A 490 -1.46 -6.59 1.63
CA ILE A 490 -1.61 -6.41 0.18
C ILE A 490 -0.80 -5.20 -0.30
N ALA A 491 0.14 -5.45 -1.21
CA ALA A 491 0.85 -4.44 -1.99
C ALA A 491 0.22 -4.36 -3.38
N GLN A 492 -0.49 -3.28 -3.70
CA GLN A 492 -1.12 -3.10 -5.00
C GLN A 492 -0.24 -2.27 -5.93
N TYR A 493 -0.02 -2.78 -7.13
CA TYR A 493 0.67 -2.07 -8.21
C TYR A 493 -0.19 -2.01 -9.47
N CYS A 494 -0.31 -0.81 -10.06
CA CYS A 494 -1.16 -0.57 -11.23
C CYS A 494 -0.37 0.03 -12.38
N TYR A 495 -0.66 -0.43 -13.62
CA TYR A 495 -0.09 0.13 -14.83
C TYR A 495 -1.10 0.09 -15.99
N THR A 496 -0.80 0.80 -17.08
CA THR A 496 -1.63 0.86 -18.28
C THR A 496 -0.83 0.32 -19.46
N GLY A 497 -1.34 -0.75 -20.11
CA GLY A 497 -0.74 -1.28 -21.33
C GLY A 497 -1.19 -0.50 -22.55
N THR A 498 -0.26 -0.13 -23.42
CA THR A 498 -0.51 0.60 -24.66
C THR A 498 -0.36 -0.26 -25.92
N ASN A 499 0.31 -1.41 -25.80
CA ASN A 499 0.57 -2.34 -26.88
C ASN A 499 -0.19 -3.65 -26.65
N VAL A 500 -0.73 -4.21 -27.74
CA VAL A 500 -1.35 -5.54 -27.75
C VAL A 500 -0.28 -6.61 -27.56
N GLY A 501 -0.57 -7.62 -26.75
CA GLY A 501 0.35 -8.74 -26.50
C GLY A 501 0.26 -9.26 -25.10
N TYR A 502 1.30 -9.96 -24.70
CA TYR A 502 1.40 -10.58 -23.37
C TYR A 502 2.44 -9.84 -22.54
N ASP A 503 2.12 -9.61 -21.27
CA ASP A 503 3.08 -9.18 -20.26
C ASP A 503 3.19 -10.26 -19.18
N THR A 504 4.42 -10.53 -18.77
CA THR A 504 4.74 -11.31 -17.59
C THR A 504 5.06 -10.34 -16.46
N ILE A 505 4.34 -10.43 -15.35
CA ILE A 505 4.53 -9.58 -14.18
C ILE A 505 5.13 -10.46 -13.09
N ILE A 506 6.31 -10.10 -12.61
CA ILE A 506 6.99 -10.76 -11.50
C ILE A 506 6.92 -9.83 -10.30
N GLY A 507 6.21 -10.25 -9.26
CA GLY A 507 6.31 -9.65 -7.94
C GLY A 507 7.42 -10.31 -7.13
N SER A 508 8.21 -9.54 -6.39
CA SER A 508 9.28 -10.08 -5.56
C SER A 508 9.45 -9.33 -4.24
N THR A 509 9.81 -10.07 -3.19
CA THR A 509 10.16 -9.52 -1.88
C THR A 509 11.20 -10.42 -1.22
N GLY A 510 12.40 -9.87 -0.89
CA GLY A 510 13.52 -10.68 -0.44
C GLY A 510 13.91 -11.75 -1.44
N SER A 511 13.87 -13.02 -1.02
CA SER A 511 14.15 -14.19 -1.88
C SER A 511 12.89 -14.80 -2.51
N LEU A 512 11.71 -14.29 -2.18
CA LEU A 512 10.44 -14.80 -2.70
C LEU A 512 10.05 -14.05 -3.98
N SER A 513 9.47 -14.77 -4.92
CA SER A 513 8.89 -14.21 -6.12
C SER A 513 7.71 -15.04 -6.58
N ASP A 514 6.76 -14.35 -7.21
CA ASP A 514 5.61 -14.96 -7.86
C ASP A 514 5.37 -14.30 -9.21
N THR A 515 4.75 -15.03 -10.16
CA THR A 515 4.68 -14.62 -11.56
C THR A 515 3.29 -14.80 -12.11
N VAL A 516 2.71 -13.74 -12.66
CA VAL A 516 1.38 -13.73 -13.26
C VAL A 516 1.41 -13.27 -14.71
N LEU A 517 0.40 -13.66 -15.48
CA LEU A 517 0.29 -13.36 -16.90
C LEU A 517 -0.78 -12.29 -17.16
N LYS A 518 -0.42 -11.29 -17.93
CA LYS A 518 -1.34 -10.26 -18.41
C LYS A 518 -1.48 -10.30 -19.92
N ILE A 519 -2.73 -10.28 -20.40
CA ILE A 519 -3.08 -10.26 -21.83
C ILE A 519 -3.67 -8.89 -22.16
N TRP A 520 -3.09 -8.21 -23.14
CA TRP A 520 -3.60 -6.97 -23.69
C TRP A 520 -4.16 -7.21 -25.08
N GLN A 521 -5.43 -6.91 -25.27
CA GLN A 521 -6.14 -7.07 -26.52
C GLN A 521 -6.45 -5.70 -27.13
N SER A 522 -6.58 -5.65 -28.46
CA SER A 522 -7.18 -4.49 -29.11
C SER A 522 -8.63 -4.37 -28.67
N ALA A 523 -9.14 -3.15 -28.66
CA ALA A 523 -10.58 -2.95 -28.59
C ALA A 523 -11.24 -3.73 -29.72
N LEU A 524 -12.03 -4.75 -29.41
CA LEU A 524 -12.86 -5.42 -30.43
C LEU A 524 -13.91 -4.43 -30.87
N PRO A 525 -14.17 -4.35 -32.21
CA PRO A 525 -15.31 -3.61 -32.71
C PRO A 525 -16.62 -4.13 -32.12
N VAL A 526 -17.71 -3.39 -32.37
CA VAL A 526 -19.08 -3.76 -31.99
C VAL A 526 -19.40 -5.18 -32.45
N GLU A 527 -19.81 -6.08 -31.56
CA GLU A 527 -20.28 -7.41 -31.92
C GLU A 527 -21.76 -7.35 -32.25
N LEU A 528 -22.08 -7.57 -33.55
CA LEU A 528 -23.46 -7.57 -34.06
C LEU A 528 -24.08 -8.96 -33.86
N SER A 529 -25.20 -9.05 -33.15
CA SER A 529 -25.92 -10.31 -32.97
C SER A 529 -26.92 -10.58 -34.09
N SER A 530 -27.45 -9.54 -34.74
CA SER A 530 -28.39 -9.65 -35.85
C SER A 530 -28.39 -8.41 -36.71
N PHE A 531 -28.61 -8.62 -38.04
CA PHE A 531 -28.93 -7.56 -38.97
C PHE A 531 -29.93 -8.10 -39.99
N THR A 532 -31.15 -7.54 -39.99
CA THR A 532 -32.29 -8.05 -40.75
C THR A 532 -33.02 -6.91 -41.44
N SER A 533 -33.81 -7.26 -42.45
CA SER A 533 -34.68 -6.33 -43.18
C SER A 533 -36.10 -6.88 -43.29
N VAL A 534 -37.07 -5.98 -43.34
CA VAL A 534 -38.47 -6.27 -43.62
C VAL A 534 -38.95 -5.25 -44.67
N VAL A 535 -39.48 -5.74 -45.77
CA VAL A 535 -40.07 -4.90 -46.83
C VAL A 535 -41.54 -4.63 -46.50
N ASP A 536 -41.92 -3.37 -46.52
CA ASP A 536 -43.30 -2.88 -46.30
C ASP A 536 -43.67 -1.98 -47.47
N ASN A 537 -44.25 -2.58 -48.50
CA ASN A 537 -44.53 -1.94 -49.81
C ASN A 537 -43.26 -1.39 -50.46
N LYS A 538 -43.07 -0.10 -50.40
CA LYS A 538 -41.90 0.61 -50.95
C LYS A 538 -40.93 1.12 -49.88
N ASP A 539 -41.12 0.68 -48.66
CA ASP A 539 -40.25 1.00 -47.55
C ASP A 539 -39.48 -0.25 -47.08
N VAL A 540 -38.27 -0.07 -46.61
CA VAL A 540 -37.45 -1.11 -45.98
C VAL A 540 -37.23 -0.77 -44.54
N LEU A 541 -37.65 -1.61 -43.64
CA LEU A 541 -37.33 -1.52 -42.20
C LEU A 541 -36.12 -2.40 -41.94
N LEU A 542 -35.00 -1.78 -41.62
CA LEU A 542 -33.77 -2.42 -41.16
C LEU A 542 -33.79 -2.53 -39.66
N LYS A 543 -33.40 -3.68 -39.10
CA LYS A 543 -33.26 -3.91 -37.67
C LYS A 543 -31.93 -4.61 -37.39
N TRP A 544 -31.24 -4.15 -36.37
CA TRP A 544 -30.01 -4.81 -35.90
C TRP A 544 -29.91 -4.74 -34.41
N SER A 545 -29.11 -5.66 -33.85
CA SER A 545 -28.85 -5.73 -32.41
C SER A 545 -27.37 -5.93 -32.18
N THR A 546 -26.83 -5.27 -31.19
CA THR A 546 -25.46 -5.46 -30.69
C THR A 546 -25.48 -6.25 -29.38
N VAL A 547 -24.53 -7.17 -29.21
CA VAL A 547 -24.34 -7.87 -27.91
C VAL A 547 -23.53 -6.99 -26.96
N MET A 548 -22.54 -6.28 -27.53
CA MET A 548 -21.63 -5.40 -26.82
C MET A 548 -21.23 -4.25 -27.74
N GLU A 549 -21.05 -3.09 -27.18
CA GLU A 549 -20.48 -1.94 -27.89
C GLU A 549 -19.28 -1.41 -27.12
N LEU A 550 -18.22 -1.09 -27.83
CA LEU A 550 -17.05 -0.44 -27.27
C LEU A 550 -16.69 0.78 -28.09
N ASN A 551 -16.67 1.93 -27.44
CA ASN A 551 -16.32 3.21 -28.06
C ASN A 551 -17.19 3.57 -29.29
N ASN A 552 -18.39 3.00 -29.41
CA ASN A 552 -19.28 3.14 -30.59
C ASN A 552 -19.92 4.54 -30.61
N SER A 553 -19.54 5.34 -31.60
CA SER A 553 -20.20 6.62 -31.93
C SER A 553 -21.56 6.42 -32.60
N GLY A 554 -21.67 5.42 -33.46
CA GLY A 554 -22.92 5.11 -34.18
C GLY A 554 -22.71 4.34 -35.47
N PHE A 555 -23.81 4.24 -36.25
CA PHE A 555 -23.91 3.49 -37.48
C PHE A 555 -24.37 4.40 -38.60
N ASP A 556 -23.57 4.55 -39.66
CA ASP A 556 -24.07 5.03 -40.94
C ASP A 556 -24.78 3.88 -41.66
N ILE A 557 -25.98 4.10 -42.11
CA ILE A 557 -26.75 3.17 -42.90
C ILE A 557 -26.50 3.50 -44.38
N GLU A 558 -25.92 2.54 -45.10
CA GLU A 558 -25.57 2.71 -46.50
C GLU A 558 -26.36 1.72 -47.37
N ARG A 559 -26.76 2.19 -48.55
CA ARG A 559 -27.51 1.43 -49.56
C ARG A 559 -26.83 1.50 -50.91
N THR A 560 -26.95 0.42 -51.68
CA THR A 560 -26.60 0.38 -53.08
C THR A 560 -27.69 -0.34 -53.90
N SER A 561 -27.85 0.06 -55.17
CA SER A 561 -28.70 -0.60 -56.17
C SER A 561 -27.91 -1.15 -57.34
N ASP A 562 -26.60 -0.95 -57.36
CA ASP A 562 -25.70 -1.37 -58.46
C ASP A 562 -24.52 -2.23 -57.96
N HIS A 563 -24.51 -2.61 -56.68
CA HIS A 563 -23.46 -3.31 -55.93
C HIS A 563 -22.10 -2.58 -55.85
N ASN A 564 -21.95 -1.41 -56.44
CA ASN A 564 -20.69 -0.69 -56.53
C ASN A 564 -20.72 0.64 -55.79
N THR A 565 -21.81 1.40 -55.94
CA THR A 565 -21.91 2.76 -55.41
C THR A 565 -22.75 2.77 -54.15
N TRP A 566 -22.10 2.88 -53.01
CA TRP A 566 -22.76 2.96 -51.70
C TRP A 566 -23.15 4.40 -51.36
N THR A 567 -24.39 4.61 -51.02
CA THR A 567 -24.93 5.92 -50.60
C THR A 567 -25.39 5.86 -49.15
N LYS A 568 -24.94 6.79 -48.34
CA LYS A 568 -25.47 6.94 -46.96
C LYS A 568 -26.91 7.42 -47.01
N VAL A 569 -27.83 6.64 -46.43
CA VAL A 569 -29.27 6.90 -46.40
C VAL A 569 -29.77 7.25 -45.01
N GLY A 570 -28.94 7.01 -43.95
CA GLY A 570 -29.30 7.33 -42.57
C GLY A 570 -28.14 7.24 -41.62
N TYR A 571 -28.43 7.52 -40.36
CA TYR A 571 -27.51 7.40 -39.20
C TYR A 571 -28.30 7.01 -37.95
N ALA A 572 -27.74 6.11 -37.16
CA ALA A 572 -28.22 5.75 -35.84
C ALA A 572 -27.09 5.98 -34.83
N ALA A 573 -27.37 6.76 -33.78
CA ALA A 573 -26.38 7.01 -32.72
C ALA A 573 -26.11 5.73 -31.94
N GLY A 574 -24.83 5.46 -31.63
CA GLY A 574 -24.39 4.37 -30.79
C GLY A 574 -24.55 4.68 -29.27
N ASN A 575 -24.28 3.68 -28.42
CA ASN A 575 -24.39 3.81 -26.98
C ASN A 575 -23.01 3.90 -26.28
N GLY A 576 -21.95 4.24 -27.02
CA GLY A 576 -20.60 4.36 -26.50
C GLY A 576 -20.00 3.00 -26.11
N THR A 577 -19.75 2.78 -24.82
CA THR A 577 -19.28 1.49 -24.30
C THR A 577 -20.34 0.88 -23.40
N THR A 578 -20.84 -0.29 -23.76
CA THR A 578 -21.87 -1.04 -23.02
C THR A 578 -21.77 -2.53 -23.28
N ASN A 579 -22.00 -3.34 -22.25
CA ASN A 579 -22.13 -4.80 -22.34
C ASN A 579 -23.60 -5.25 -22.39
N GLU A 580 -24.54 -4.31 -22.51
CA GLU A 580 -25.94 -4.61 -22.64
C GLU A 580 -26.34 -4.71 -24.11
N ILE A 581 -27.25 -5.63 -24.42
CA ILE A 581 -27.84 -5.75 -25.77
C ILE A 581 -28.55 -4.45 -26.12
N ARG A 582 -28.20 -3.87 -27.27
CA ARG A 582 -28.85 -2.70 -27.83
C ARG A 582 -29.54 -3.04 -29.13
N ASN A 583 -30.75 -2.54 -29.29
CA ASN A 583 -31.56 -2.76 -30.47
C ASN A 583 -31.75 -1.45 -31.21
N TYR A 584 -31.59 -1.53 -32.52
CA TYR A 584 -31.68 -0.41 -33.41
C TYR A 584 -32.65 -0.68 -34.53
N GLU A 585 -33.28 0.34 -35.08
CA GLU A 585 -34.08 0.27 -36.28
C GLU A 585 -33.91 1.52 -37.15
N PHE A 586 -34.00 1.33 -38.45
CA PHE A 586 -34.01 2.41 -39.41
C PHE A 586 -34.97 2.08 -40.57
N ARG A 587 -35.80 3.04 -40.99
CA ARG A 587 -36.73 2.89 -42.07
C ARG A 587 -36.29 3.72 -43.27
N ASP A 588 -35.89 3.03 -44.37
CA ASP A 588 -35.63 3.61 -45.65
C ASP A 588 -36.93 3.69 -46.46
N ARG A 589 -37.31 4.87 -46.86
CA ARG A 589 -38.66 5.15 -47.39
C ARG A 589 -38.69 5.50 -48.85
N ASN A 590 -39.83 5.18 -49.50
CA ASN A 590 -40.19 5.61 -50.85
C ASN A 590 -39.20 5.12 -51.91
N LEU A 591 -38.80 3.89 -51.82
CA LEU A 591 -37.90 3.28 -52.80
C LEU A 591 -38.61 2.98 -54.10
N ALA A 592 -37.89 3.05 -55.21
CA ALA A 592 -38.33 2.54 -56.49
C ALA A 592 -38.32 1.00 -56.50
N SER A 593 -39.08 0.37 -57.35
CA SER A 593 -38.95 -1.08 -57.55
C SER A 593 -37.56 -1.44 -58.06
N GLY A 594 -37.01 -2.51 -57.52
CA GLY A 594 -35.64 -2.93 -57.80
C GLY A 594 -35.00 -3.69 -56.67
N LEU A 595 -33.75 -4.08 -56.85
CA LEU A 595 -32.94 -4.80 -55.90
C LEU A 595 -32.02 -3.82 -55.17
N TYR A 596 -31.91 -4.02 -53.87
CA TYR A 596 -31.09 -3.16 -52.99
C TYR A 596 -30.26 -3.99 -52.03
N ASN A 597 -29.01 -3.58 -51.81
CA ASN A 597 -28.19 -4.10 -50.76
C ASN A 597 -27.96 -3.01 -49.70
N TYR A 598 -27.86 -3.45 -48.44
CA TYR A 598 -27.62 -2.58 -47.29
C TYR A 598 -26.40 -3.04 -46.52
N ARG A 599 -25.72 -2.06 -45.94
CA ARG A 599 -24.70 -2.29 -44.94
C ARG A 599 -24.74 -1.22 -43.86
N LEU A 600 -24.28 -1.60 -42.69
CA LEU A 600 -23.98 -0.67 -41.60
C LEU A 600 -22.49 -0.35 -41.64
N LYS A 601 -22.14 0.92 -41.55
CA LYS A 601 -20.79 1.36 -41.27
C LYS A 601 -20.77 1.82 -39.82
N GLN A 602 -20.32 0.94 -38.91
CA GLN A 602 -20.11 1.28 -37.51
C GLN A 602 -18.90 2.22 -37.41
N ILE A 603 -18.98 3.25 -36.57
CA ILE A 603 -17.95 4.29 -36.43
C ILE A 603 -17.68 4.49 -34.93
N ASP A 604 -16.42 4.42 -34.54
CA ASP A 604 -15.97 4.71 -33.19
C ASP A 604 -15.78 6.21 -32.96
N PHE A 605 -15.76 6.67 -31.70
CA PHE A 605 -15.44 8.06 -31.35
C PHE A 605 -14.05 8.50 -31.81
N ASN A 606 -13.11 7.56 -32.01
CA ASN A 606 -11.78 7.84 -32.54
C ASN A 606 -11.72 7.87 -34.10
N GLY A 607 -12.85 7.62 -34.79
CA GLY A 607 -12.96 7.64 -36.22
C GLY A 607 -12.67 6.32 -36.95
N ASN A 608 -12.27 5.27 -36.24
CA ASN A 608 -12.17 3.93 -36.81
C ASN A 608 -13.57 3.43 -37.19
N PHE A 609 -13.66 2.55 -38.19
CA PHE A 609 -14.93 2.03 -38.61
C PHE A 609 -14.84 0.58 -39.10
N GLU A 610 -16.00 -0.11 -39.08
CA GLU A 610 -16.18 -1.46 -39.60
C GLU A 610 -17.49 -1.55 -40.39
N TYR A 611 -17.53 -2.45 -41.39
CA TYR A 611 -18.72 -2.69 -42.19
C TYR A 611 -19.40 -4.01 -41.85
N PHE A 612 -20.72 -3.95 -41.67
CA PHE A 612 -21.58 -5.12 -41.48
C PHE A 612 -22.58 -5.16 -42.66
N ASN A 613 -22.47 -6.14 -43.50
CA ASN A 613 -23.35 -6.29 -44.67
C ASN A 613 -24.62 -7.06 -44.28
N LEU A 614 -25.77 -6.61 -44.81
CA LEU A 614 -26.98 -7.39 -44.77
C LEU A 614 -26.80 -8.68 -45.59
N SER A 615 -27.15 -9.82 -45.01
CA SER A 615 -26.86 -11.13 -45.61
C SER A 615 -27.70 -11.46 -46.86
N SER A 616 -28.80 -10.74 -47.05
CA SER A 616 -29.73 -10.96 -48.18
C SER A 616 -30.01 -9.65 -48.90
N GLU A 617 -30.12 -9.75 -50.23
CA GLU A 617 -30.60 -8.66 -51.07
C GLU A 617 -32.08 -8.38 -50.76
N VAL A 618 -32.48 -7.13 -50.84
CA VAL A 618 -33.82 -6.62 -50.53
C VAL A 618 -34.50 -6.26 -51.85
N GLU A 619 -35.57 -6.94 -52.19
CA GLU A 619 -36.36 -6.69 -53.39
C GLU A 619 -37.59 -5.82 -53.06
N ILE A 620 -37.67 -4.65 -53.69
CA ILE A 620 -38.88 -3.86 -53.74
C ILE A 620 -39.65 -4.29 -54.98
N GLY A 621 -40.71 -5.03 -54.75
CA GLY A 621 -41.53 -5.56 -55.79
C GLY A 621 -42.28 -4.48 -56.61
N ILE A 622 -43.14 -4.92 -57.55
CA ILE A 622 -44.01 -4.03 -58.31
C ILE A 622 -45.34 -3.78 -57.62
N PRO A 623 -45.97 -2.62 -57.76
CA PRO A 623 -47.23 -2.31 -57.09
C PRO A 623 -48.39 -3.12 -57.71
N ASP A 624 -49.38 -3.48 -56.93
CA ASP A 624 -50.57 -4.25 -57.35
C ASP A 624 -51.59 -3.39 -58.06
N LYS A 625 -51.56 -2.06 -57.88
CA LYS A 625 -52.58 -1.15 -58.40
C LYS A 625 -51.97 0.14 -58.98
N PHE A 626 -52.60 0.68 -60.03
CA PHE A 626 -52.29 2.01 -60.54
C PHE A 626 -52.66 3.06 -59.42
N SER A 627 -51.73 3.91 -59.06
CA SER A 627 -51.91 4.90 -58.01
C SER A 627 -51.22 6.22 -58.35
N LEU A 628 -51.72 7.33 -57.80
CA LEU A 628 -51.10 8.64 -57.80
C LEU A 628 -51.12 9.15 -56.34
N SER A 629 -49.95 9.52 -55.81
CA SER A 629 -49.83 9.99 -54.45
C SER A 629 -49.93 11.52 -54.36
N GLN A 630 -50.37 12.02 -53.21
CA GLN A 630 -50.30 13.43 -52.89
C GLN A 630 -48.83 13.87 -52.92
N ASN A 631 -48.56 15.00 -53.61
CA ASN A 631 -47.21 15.57 -53.64
C ASN A 631 -46.77 15.97 -52.21
N TYR A 632 -45.49 15.78 -51.93
CA TYR A 632 -44.92 16.16 -50.64
C TYR A 632 -43.57 16.90 -50.82
N PRO A 633 -43.38 18.06 -50.15
CA PRO A 633 -44.35 18.77 -49.29
C PRO A 633 -45.53 19.33 -50.12
N ASN A 634 -46.67 19.59 -49.46
CA ASN A 634 -47.82 20.31 -49.98
C ASN A 634 -48.55 21.05 -48.83
N PRO A 635 -48.57 22.39 -48.77
CA PRO A 635 -47.97 23.34 -49.74
C PRO A 635 -46.45 23.22 -49.84
N PHE A 636 -45.87 23.73 -50.99
CA PHE A 636 -44.43 23.65 -51.23
C PHE A 636 -43.80 24.93 -51.79
N ASN A 637 -42.48 25.10 -51.61
CA ASN A 637 -41.68 26.22 -52.09
C ASN A 637 -40.22 25.79 -52.34
N PRO A 638 -39.66 25.94 -53.54
CA PRO A 638 -40.35 25.80 -54.79
C PRO A 638 -40.48 24.35 -55.25
N ASN A 639 -39.92 23.40 -54.50
CA ASN A 639 -39.75 21.99 -54.88
C ASN A 639 -40.75 21.07 -54.16
N THR A 640 -41.25 20.08 -54.89
CA THR A 640 -42.07 18.98 -54.33
C THR A 640 -41.79 17.71 -55.09
N LYS A 641 -42.13 16.58 -54.51
CA LYS A 641 -42.05 15.24 -55.12
C LYS A 641 -43.46 14.69 -55.36
N ILE A 642 -43.66 14.13 -56.55
CA ILE A 642 -44.94 13.48 -56.99
C ILE A 642 -44.67 11.99 -57.17
N GLY A 643 -45.31 11.14 -56.30
CA GLY A 643 -45.23 9.68 -56.43
C GLY A 643 -46.35 9.10 -57.28
N PHE A 644 -46.06 8.07 -58.11
CA PHE A 644 -47.08 7.28 -58.77
C PHE A 644 -46.66 5.81 -58.93
N GLU A 645 -47.62 4.96 -59.08
CA GLU A 645 -47.43 3.50 -59.11
C GLU A 645 -48.08 2.91 -60.36
N ILE A 646 -47.36 2.02 -61.06
CA ILE A 646 -47.82 1.33 -62.22
C ILE A 646 -47.67 -0.19 -62.04
N PRO A 647 -48.80 -0.98 -62.15
CA PRO A 647 -48.74 -2.42 -61.87
C PRO A 647 -48.23 -3.24 -63.05
N LYS A 648 -48.22 -2.69 -64.29
CA LYS A 648 -47.74 -3.33 -65.48
C LYS A 648 -47.08 -2.29 -66.38
N GLU A 649 -46.19 -2.74 -67.24
CA GLU A 649 -45.58 -1.88 -68.23
C GLU A 649 -46.64 -1.19 -69.18
N GLY A 650 -46.44 0.11 -69.44
CA GLY A 650 -47.34 0.88 -70.25
C GLY A 650 -46.97 2.35 -70.44
N ASN A 651 -47.64 3.01 -71.36
CA ASN A 651 -47.42 4.45 -71.52
C ASN A 651 -48.01 5.27 -70.39
N VAL A 652 -47.18 6.17 -69.88
CA VAL A 652 -47.51 7.08 -68.77
C VAL A 652 -47.31 8.50 -69.24
N THR A 653 -48.30 9.34 -68.91
CA THR A 653 -48.17 10.79 -69.05
C THR A 653 -48.54 11.46 -67.70
N LEU A 654 -47.61 12.17 -67.13
CA LEU A 654 -47.84 12.98 -65.90
C LEU A 654 -47.66 14.46 -66.25
N SER A 655 -48.74 15.21 -66.15
CA SER A 655 -48.76 16.62 -66.55
C SER A 655 -49.34 17.51 -65.43
N VAL A 656 -48.84 18.76 -65.39
CA VAL A 656 -49.26 19.78 -64.46
C VAL A 656 -50.10 20.85 -65.18
N TYR A 657 -51.19 21.28 -64.52
CA TYR A 657 -52.14 22.25 -65.06
C TYR A 657 -52.36 23.39 -64.07
N ASP A 658 -52.62 24.58 -64.59
CA ASP A 658 -53.08 25.71 -63.79
C ASP A 658 -54.58 25.55 -63.39
N ASN A 659 -55.06 26.48 -62.57
CA ASN A 659 -56.46 26.50 -62.10
C ASN A 659 -57.51 26.69 -63.26
N GLY A 660 -57.06 27.19 -64.42
CA GLY A 660 -57.90 27.34 -65.63
C GLY A 660 -57.84 26.08 -66.49
N GLY A 661 -57.12 25.03 -66.13
CA GLY A 661 -56.97 23.82 -66.96
C GLY A 661 -55.98 23.93 -68.12
N LYS A 662 -55.17 24.98 -68.13
CA LYS A 662 -54.09 25.12 -69.13
C LYS A 662 -52.86 24.32 -68.68
N LEU A 663 -52.29 23.56 -69.61
CA LEU A 663 -51.06 22.79 -69.44
C LEU A 663 -49.88 23.73 -69.03
N VAL A 664 -49.27 23.43 -67.94
CA VAL A 664 -48.09 24.14 -67.37
C VAL A 664 -46.79 23.42 -67.68
N SER A 665 -46.79 22.08 -67.47
CA SER A 665 -45.60 21.26 -67.65
C SER A 665 -46.02 19.78 -67.83
N THR A 666 -45.26 19.03 -68.63
CA THR A 666 -45.32 17.58 -68.71
C THR A 666 -44.08 17.02 -68.04
N LEU A 667 -44.25 16.29 -66.92
CA LEU A 667 -43.20 15.78 -66.13
C LEU A 667 -42.70 14.39 -66.51
N VAL A 668 -43.63 13.57 -67.01
CA VAL A 668 -43.36 12.24 -67.53
C VAL A 668 -44.14 12.05 -68.86
N SER A 669 -43.51 11.49 -69.90
CA SER A 669 -44.17 11.07 -71.10
C SER A 669 -43.39 9.90 -71.72
N GLY A 670 -44.03 8.72 -71.87
CA GLY A 670 -43.41 7.54 -72.44
C GLY A 670 -43.73 6.24 -71.75
N ASN A 671 -43.20 5.16 -72.31
CA ASN A 671 -43.36 3.81 -71.79
C ASN A 671 -42.57 3.65 -70.50
N LYS A 672 -43.19 3.11 -69.41
CA LYS A 672 -42.59 2.83 -68.11
C LYS A 672 -42.85 1.36 -67.75
N ALA A 673 -41.87 0.70 -67.24
CA ALA A 673 -42.02 -0.64 -66.66
C ALA A 673 -42.93 -0.61 -65.42
N ALA A 674 -43.44 -1.77 -64.94
CA ALA A 674 -44.13 -1.86 -63.68
C ALA A 674 -43.21 -1.39 -62.56
N GLY A 675 -43.72 -0.59 -61.65
CA GLY A 675 -42.89 -0.09 -60.51
C GLY A 675 -43.45 1.13 -59.82
N TYR A 676 -42.74 1.52 -58.76
CA TYR A 676 -42.95 2.77 -57.98
C TYR A 676 -42.06 3.85 -58.56
N TYR A 677 -42.61 5.03 -58.79
CA TYR A 677 -41.94 6.16 -59.43
C TYR A 677 -42.11 7.42 -58.53
N THR A 678 -41.05 8.22 -58.47
CA THR A 678 -41.07 9.54 -57.83
C THR A 678 -40.45 10.55 -58.83
N VAL A 679 -41.11 11.68 -59.03
CA VAL A 679 -40.67 12.74 -59.93
C VAL A 679 -40.57 14.04 -59.18
N ASP A 680 -39.43 14.73 -59.26
CA ASP A 680 -39.25 16.05 -58.74
C ASP A 680 -39.95 17.11 -59.63
N PHE A 681 -40.68 18.01 -58.99
CA PHE A 681 -41.28 19.17 -59.59
C PHE A 681 -40.81 20.46 -58.95
N ASN A 682 -40.29 21.36 -59.79
CA ASN A 682 -39.85 22.67 -59.42
C ASN A 682 -40.78 23.74 -59.98
N ALA A 683 -41.44 24.49 -59.07
CA ALA A 683 -42.37 25.53 -59.37
C ALA A 683 -41.80 26.96 -59.31
N SER A 684 -40.46 27.14 -59.39
CA SER A 684 -39.79 28.44 -59.27
C SER A 684 -40.36 29.50 -60.20
N ASN A 685 -40.81 29.08 -61.40
CA ASN A 685 -41.35 29.95 -62.45
C ASN A 685 -42.87 30.11 -62.34
N LEU A 686 -43.54 29.54 -61.37
CA LEU A 686 -44.98 29.62 -61.21
C LEU A 686 -45.36 30.62 -60.10
N SER A 687 -46.54 31.27 -60.22
CA SER A 687 -47.06 32.10 -59.11
C SER A 687 -47.60 31.26 -57.94
N SER A 688 -47.64 31.86 -56.76
CA SER A 688 -48.37 31.23 -55.65
C SER A 688 -49.81 30.98 -56.05
N GLY A 689 -50.32 29.76 -55.77
CA GLY A 689 -51.68 29.38 -56.22
C GLY A 689 -51.90 27.89 -56.19
N VAL A 690 -53.09 27.50 -56.65
CA VAL A 690 -53.50 26.09 -56.76
C VAL A 690 -53.25 25.63 -58.17
N TYR A 691 -52.63 24.44 -58.28
CA TYR A 691 -52.33 23.73 -59.47
C TYR A 691 -52.86 22.30 -59.36
N PHE A 692 -53.06 21.65 -60.47
CA PHE A 692 -53.49 20.24 -60.59
C PHE A 692 -52.43 19.45 -61.34
N TYR A 693 -52.18 18.23 -60.95
CA TYR A 693 -51.40 17.30 -61.74
C TYR A 693 -52.22 16.08 -62.01
N LYS A 694 -52.14 15.63 -63.30
CA LYS A 694 -52.86 14.51 -63.82
C LYS A 694 -51.89 13.46 -64.38
N ILE A 695 -52.13 12.21 -63.98
CA ILE A 695 -51.44 11.07 -64.58
C ILE A 695 -52.41 10.28 -65.45
N GLU A 696 -51.95 9.88 -66.59
CA GLU A 696 -52.67 9.02 -67.53
C GLU A 696 -51.85 7.75 -67.77
N TYR A 697 -52.49 6.57 -67.65
CA TYR A 697 -51.87 5.28 -67.83
C TYR A 697 -52.89 4.26 -68.27
N SER A 698 -52.66 3.58 -69.43
CA SER A 698 -53.50 2.51 -69.99
C SER A 698 -55.01 2.83 -69.97
N GLY A 699 -55.39 4.04 -70.45
CA GLY A 699 -56.76 4.50 -70.50
C GLY A 699 -57.41 4.94 -69.17
N GLN A 700 -56.67 4.83 -68.07
CA GLN A 700 -57.09 5.34 -66.75
C GLN A 700 -56.40 6.70 -66.45
N SER A 701 -57.05 7.55 -65.70
CA SER A 701 -56.43 8.80 -65.23
C SER A 701 -56.76 9.08 -63.79
N LYS A 702 -55.78 9.73 -63.10
CA LYS A 702 -55.93 10.25 -61.74
C LYS A 702 -55.48 11.69 -61.70
N VAL A 703 -56.19 12.52 -60.92
CA VAL A 703 -55.87 13.94 -60.78
C VAL A 703 -55.73 14.27 -59.29
N MET A 704 -54.74 15.08 -58.94
CA MET A 704 -54.57 15.60 -57.60
C MET A 704 -54.26 17.09 -57.59
N LYS A 705 -54.55 17.74 -56.47
CA LYS A 705 -54.34 19.16 -56.22
C LYS A 705 -53.06 19.41 -55.51
N MET A 706 -52.30 20.44 -55.85
CA MET A 706 -51.13 20.92 -55.13
C MET A 706 -51.18 22.44 -54.92
N SER A 707 -50.53 22.92 -53.92
CA SER A 707 -50.47 24.36 -53.57
C SER A 707 -49.02 24.86 -53.59
N VAL A 708 -48.75 25.86 -54.43
CA VAL A 708 -47.46 26.53 -54.46
C VAL A 708 -47.54 27.76 -53.58
N VAL A 709 -46.58 27.95 -52.70
CA VAL A 709 -46.42 29.11 -51.80
C VAL A 709 -45.03 29.68 -52.01
N LYS A 710 -44.91 30.92 -52.37
CA LYS A 710 -43.65 31.66 -52.47
C LYS A 710 -43.43 32.52 -51.28
#